data_24c67272df7bb989ac130d9ab2722b1b
#
_entry.id   24c67272df7bb989ac130d9ab2722b1b
#
_cell.length_a   1.000
_cell.length_b   1.000
_cell.length_c   1.000
_cell.angle_alpha   90.00
_cell.angle_beta   90.00
_cell.angle_gamma   90.00
#
_symmetry.space_group_name_H-M   'P 1'
#
loop_
_entity.id
_entity.type
_entity.pdbx_description
1 polymer ?
#
loop_
_entity_poly.entity_id
_entity_poly.type
_entity_poly.pdbx_seq_one_letter_code
_entity_poly.pdbx_strand_id
1 'polypeptide(L)'
;MNGSKIKEKIGKGIFAAAAVICVISVVAIFAFLIIKSVPALQKIGLFKFLFGDVWAPDQDATYISPTGRYGVLTMIAGTLAATFGALLIGGISGYFTAIFLAFYCPKKLKKPLSSAVNLLAGVPSVVYGFFGIVCLLPALSVIAPNNGTGLLATSIILGVMILPTVVSLSKTALEAVPRSYYEGAVAMGATHSQTVFKVMSPAAKSGITAALVLGIGRALGETMAVVMVAGNAPAYPDGLFSSFRVLTANIVLEMGYAGELQEGALIATGVVLLVFVLIVNLALNFVSRGIKQNGGKFKLLLFKKSANKPVNGTSGETEDVKNASTEGQKADKKKPRLTFFKDAKNGWNAFLYKIKAPVIGKVLAIISGTISALALFLIVGFIFAKGFPYLIKNPQLIYGKFEQGSEEISILPAIVVTLYSVGLSLLIALPVGIMTAIFLNEYTKKTNFFVRAIRTAIDVLSGVPSIVYGLFGMITFVPLFGGSSAANNVLAGVCTVSMMLLPTVVRSTEESLKAVPDSLREGSFGLGAGKLHTIFKVVLPSAMPGILSAVILSMGRVISESAPFLYTMGSVIAPIPKDISKQGGASLAVALYQLSGEGWYMDQAYATAVVLIVIVLALNLAAELCAAKLNKKLGGNANGKK
;
A
#
# COMPACT_ATOMS: atom_id res chain seq x y z
N MET A 1 25.37 -15.43 -39.58
CA MET A 1 24.03 -14.82 -39.44
C MET A 1 22.99 -15.70 -38.70
N ASN A 2 23.05 -17.03 -38.78
CA ASN A 2 22.04 -17.88 -38.11
C ASN A 2 22.16 -17.95 -36.57
N GLY A 3 23.37 -17.94 -36.00
CA GLY A 3 23.54 -18.08 -34.54
C GLY A 3 23.03 -16.91 -33.72
N SER A 4 23.10 -15.66 -34.23
CA SER A 4 22.56 -14.47 -33.53
C SER A 4 21.02 -14.48 -33.48
N LYS A 5 20.37 -14.86 -34.58
CA LYS A 5 18.90 -14.99 -34.67
C LYS A 5 18.37 -16.10 -33.76
N ILE A 6 19.10 -17.21 -33.63
CA ILE A 6 18.72 -18.30 -32.72
C ILE A 6 18.81 -17.85 -31.27
N LYS A 7 19.90 -17.19 -30.87
CA LYS A 7 20.05 -16.63 -29.50
C LYS A 7 18.94 -15.63 -29.16
N GLU A 8 18.57 -14.77 -30.12
CA GLU A 8 17.48 -13.80 -29.93
C GLU A 8 16.11 -14.48 -29.76
N LYS A 9 15.83 -15.54 -30.53
CA LYS A 9 14.58 -16.32 -30.41
C LYS A 9 14.51 -17.04 -29.06
N ILE A 10 15.60 -17.62 -28.59
CA ILE A 10 15.69 -18.28 -27.26
C ILE A 10 15.49 -17.23 -26.15
N GLY A 11 16.20 -16.11 -26.19
CA GLY A 11 16.06 -15.05 -25.19
C GLY A 11 14.63 -14.52 -25.12
N LYS A 12 13.99 -14.26 -26.26
CA LYS A 12 12.58 -13.88 -26.32
C LYS A 12 11.67 -14.95 -25.69
N GLY A 13 11.95 -16.23 -25.93
CA GLY A 13 11.21 -17.34 -25.35
C GLY A 13 11.29 -17.37 -23.81
N ILE A 14 12.49 -17.20 -23.26
CA ILE A 14 12.72 -17.16 -21.80
C ILE A 14 11.98 -15.99 -21.16
N PHE A 15 12.06 -14.78 -21.73
CA PHE A 15 11.36 -13.62 -21.22
C PHE A 15 9.84 -13.76 -21.31
N ALA A 16 9.34 -14.37 -22.39
CA ALA A 16 7.91 -14.68 -22.53
C ALA A 16 7.46 -15.71 -21.49
N ALA A 17 8.26 -16.75 -21.24
CA ALA A 17 7.95 -17.74 -20.20
C ALA A 17 7.83 -17.11 -18.80
N ALA A 18 8.74 -16.20 -18.43
CA ALA A 18 8.64 -15.46 -17.18
C ALA A 18 7.34 -14.65 -17.08
N ALA A 19 6.95 -13.98 -18.17
CA ALA A 19 5.69 -13.23 -18.21
C ALA A 19 4.46 -14.14 -18.10
N VAL A 20 4.50 -15.32 -18.71
CA VAL A 20 3.44 -16.33 -18.57
C VAL A 20 3.35 -16.85 -17.14
N ILE A 21 4.47 -17.09 -16.47
CA ILE A 21 4.50 -17.48 -15.04
C ILE A 21 3.78 -16.43 -14.18
N CYS A 22 4.04 -15.14 -14.40
CA CYS A 22 3.32 -14.07 -13.68
C CYS A 22 1.80 -14.14 -13.89
N VAL A 23 1.34 -14.40 -15.12
CA VAL A 23 -0.11 -14.52 -15.41
C VAL A 23 -0.70 -15.77 -14.77
N ILE A 24 -0.02 -16.90 -14.89
CA ILE A 24 -0.46 -18.15 -14.27
C ILE A 24 -0.59 -17.97 -12.75
N SER A 25 0.36 -17.27 -12.11
CA SER A 25 0.30 -16.98 -10.68
C SER A 25 -0.97 -16.23 -10.29
N VAL A 26 -1.37 -15.22 -11.09
CA VAL A 26 -2.62 -14.48 -10.87
C VAL A 26 -3.83 -15.39 -11.01
N VAL A 27 -3.92 -16.08 -12.14
CA VAL A 27 -5.07 -16.95 -12.45
C VAL A 27 -5.18 -18.06 -11.42
N ALA A 28 -4.04 -18.63 -10.99
CA ALA A 28 -4.01 -19.70 -9.99
C ALA A 28 -4.58 -19.22 -8.64
N ILE A 29 -4.17 -18.03 -8.15
CA ILE A 29 -4.70 -17.48 -6.89
C ILE A 29 -6.22 -17.35 -6.96
N PHE A 30 -6.75 -16.70 -8.01
CA PHE A 30 -8.19 -16.48 -8.16
C PHE A 30 -8.95 -17.78 -8.32
N ALA A 31 -8.53 -18.62 -9.26
CA ALA A 31 -9.21 -19.87 -9.57
C ALA A 31 -9.25 -20.80 -8.35
N PHE A 32 -8.12 -20.91 -7.66
CA PHE A 32 -8.01 -21.83 -6.52
C PHE A 32 -8.86 -21.38 -5.34
N LEU A 33 -8.81 -20.08 -4.99
CA LEU A 33 -9.62 -19.55 -3.91
C LEU A 33 -11.13 -19.67 -4.22
N ILE A 34 -11.54 -19.39 -5.45
CA ILE A 34 -12.94 -19.55 -5.87
C ILE A 34 -13.34 -21.02 -5.78
N ILE A 35 -12.57 -21.95 -6.36
CA ILE A 35 -12.90 -23.39 -6.35
C ILE A 35 -13.04 -23.91 -4.91
N LYS A 36 -12.15 -23.52 -4.01
CA LYS A 36 -12.18 -23.96 -2.60
C LYS A 36 -13.31 -23.30 -1.78
N SER A 37 -13.75 -22.10 -2.15
CA SER A 37 -14.87 -21.43 -1.46
C SER A 37 -16.26 -21.91 -1.89
N VAL A 38 -16.40 -22.41 -3.13
CA VAL A 38 -17.70 -22.82 -3.69
C VAL A 38 -18.46 -23.84 -2.83
N PRO A 39 -17.87 -24.94 -2.31
CA PRO A 39 -18.60 -25.91 -1.50
C PRO A 39 -19.22 -25.30 -0.24
N ALA A 40 -18.48 -24.41 0.45
CA ALA A 40 -18.98 -23.71 1.63
C ALA A 40 -20.09 -22.72 1.26
N LEU A 41 -19.91 -21.93 0.19
CA LEU A 41 -20.92 -20.99 -0.29
C LEU A 41 -22.20 -21.67 -0.77
N GLN A 42 -22.14 -22.89 -1.32
CA GLN A 42 -23.32 -23.67 -1.69
C GLN A 42 -24.10 -24.13 -0.45
N LYS A 43 -23.40 -24.53 0.64
CA LYS A 43 -24.05 -24.94 1.89
C LYS A 43 -24.63 -23.74 2.67
N ILE A 44 -23.91 -22.64 2.76
CA ILE A 44 -24.30 -21.45 3.54
C ILE A 44 -25.32 -20.58 2.76
N GLY A 45 -25.13 -20.48 1.46
CA GLY A 45 -25.86 -19.56 0.58
C GLY A 45 -25.15 -18.20 0.43
N LEU A 46 -24.83 -17.81 -0.80
CA LEU A 46 -24.05 -16.60 -1.10
C LEU A 46 -24.64 -15.32 -0.50
N PHE A 47 -25.97 -15.13 -0.59
CA PHE A 47 -26.62 -13.93 -0.05
C PHE A 47 -26.62 -13.91 1.49
N LYS A 48 -26.82 -15.05 2.14
CA LYS A 48 -26.72 -15.16 3.60
C LYS A 48 -25.30 -14.88 4.08
N PHE A 49 -24.29 -15.34 3.33
CA PHE A 49 -22.89 -15.09 3.61
C PHE A 49 -22.54 -13.60 3.50
N LEU A 50 -22.92 -12.95 2.38
CA LEU A 50 -22.54 -11.55 2.13
C LEU A 50 -23.30 -10.54 3.01
N PHE A 51 -24.60 -10.77 3.22
CA PHE A 51 -25.48 -9.82 3.92
C PHE A 51 -25.88 -10.26 5.32
N GLY A 52 -25.44 -11.42 5.77
CA GLY A 52 -25.59 -11.83 7.15
C GLY A 52 -24.74 -10.97 8.09
N ASP A 53 -25.27 -10.69 9.26
CA ASP A 53 -24.68 -9.81 10.27
C ASP A 53 -24.07 -10.58 11.46
N VAL A 54 -24.27 -11.91 11.51
CA VAL A 54 -23.77 -12.76 12.59
C VAL A 54 -22.71 -13.73 12.07
N TRP A 55 -21.57 -13.72 12.73
CA TRP A 55 -20.51 -14.70 12.55
C TRP A 55 -20.37 -15.51 13.84
N ALA A 56 -20.85 -16.74 13.84
CA ALA A 56 -20.83 -17.67 14.99
C ALA A 56 -20.75 -19.12 14.48
N PRO A 57 -19.54 -19.61 14.11
CA PRO A 57 -19.35 -20.94 13.56
C PRO A 57 -19.59 -22.07 14.57
N ASP A 58 -19.36 -21.82 15.87
CA ASP A 58 -19.34 -22.87 16.92
C ASP A 58 -20.64 -23.06 17.69
N GLN A 59 -21.64 -22.17 17.53
CA GLN A 59 -22.86 -22.21 18.34
C GLN A 59 -23.89 -23.26 17.93
N ASP A 60 -23.60 -24.12 16.93
CA ASP A 60 -24.65 -24.80 16.23
C ASP A 60 -24.61 -26.33 16.18
N ALA A 61 -23.68 -26.93 16.88
CA ALA A 61 -23.63 -28.41 16.89
C ALA A 61 -24.83 -29.08 17.60
N THR A 62 -25.68 -28.29 18.29
CA THR A 62 -26.70 -28.91 19.17
C THR A 62 -28.13 -28.40 19.03
N TYR A 63 -28.46 -27.16 18.60
CA TYR A 63 -29.84 -26.68 18.81
C TYR A 63 -30.49 -25.82 17.72
N ILE A 64 -29.83 -25.18 16.75
CA ILE A 64 -30.49 -24.19 15.87
C ILE A 64 -30.28 -24.38 14.37
N SER A 65 -29.14 -24.83 13.93
CA SER A 65 -28.88 -25.13 12.51
C SER A 65 -27.61 -25.93 12.32
N PRO A 66 -27.63 -27.01 11.54
CA PRO A 66 -26.42 -27.83 11.28
C PRO A 66 -25.36 -27.11 10.44
N THR A 67 -25.58 -25.83 10.08
CA THR A 67 -24.71 -25.07 9.16
C THR A 67 -24.03 -23.85 9.77
N GLY A 68 -24.21 -23.55 11.07
CA GLY A 68 -23.66 -22.34 11.70
C GLY A 68 -24.15 -21.01 11.08
N ARG A 69 -23.76 -19.90 11.65
CA ARG A 69 -24.00 -18.55 11.10
C ARG A 69 -22.71 -17.96 10.58
N TYR A 70 -22.64 -17.72 9.28
CA TYR A 70 -21.43 -17.25 8.59
C TYR A 70 -21.71 -15.96 7.81
N GLY A 71 -22.11 -14.89 8.51
CA GLY A 71 -22.34 -13.58 7.90
C GLY A 71 -21.10 -12.67 7.99
N VAL A 72 -20.70 -12.02 6.89
CA VAL A 72 -19.49 -11.16 6.83
C VAL A 72 -19.80 -9.66 6.74
N LEU A 73 -21.07 -9.25 6.81
CA LEU A 73 -21.47 -7.85 6.61
C LEU A 73 -20.87 -6.91 7.68
N THR A 74 -20.86 -7.33 8.95
CA THR A 74 -20.22 -6.57 10.04
C THR A 74 -18.74 -6.32 9.80
N MET A 75 -18.04 -7.30 9.24
CA MET A 75 -16.61 -7.21 8.93
C MET A 75 -16.33 -6.34 7.70
N ILE A 76 -17.22 -6.35 6.71
CA ILE A 76 -17.17 -5.40 5.58
C ILE A 76 -17.33 -3.98 6.10
N ALA A 77 -18.32 -3.73 6.97
CA ALA A 77 -18.54 -2.42 7.60
C ALA A 77 -17.33 -2.00 8.45
N GLY A 78 -16.78 -2.90 9.26
CA GLY A 78 -15.57 -2.68 10.05
C GLY A 78 -14.36 -2.32 9.20
N THR A 79 -14.14 -3.05 8.09
CA THR A 79 -13.04 -2.78 7.15
C THR A 79 -13.17 -1.39 6.51
N LEU A 80 -14.39 -1.01 6.10
CA LEU A 80 -14.67 0.31 5.54
C LEU A 80 -14.46 1.43 6.57
N ALA A 81 -15.00 1.26 7.78
CA ALA A 81 -14.89 2.25 8.85
C ALA A 81 -13.43 2.49 9.26
N ALA A 82 -12.64 1.42 9.45
CA ALA A 82 -11.23 1.52 9.77
C ALA A 82 -10.42 2.20 8.66
N THR A 83 -10.68 1.85 7.39
CA THR A 83 -10.01 2.46 6.24
C THR A 83 -10.36 3.92 6.09
N PHE A 84 -11.63 4.28 6.29
CA PHE A 84 -12.07 5.68 6.25
C PHE A 84 -11.43 6.50 7.39
N GLY A 85 -11.40 5.96 8.61
CA GLY A 85 -10.72 6.57 9.75
C GLY A 85 -9.23 6.78 9.50
N ALA A 86 -8.55 5.77 8.95
CA ALA A 86 -7.15 5.86 8.56
C ALA A 86 -6.90 6.95 7.50
N LEU A 87 -7.80 7.06 6.51
CA LEU A 87 -7.70 8.09 5.47
C LEU A 87 -7.90 9.50 6.04
N LEU A 88 -8.84 9.69 6.96
CA LEU A 88 -9.05 10.97 7.64
C LEU A 88 -7.82 11.40 8.44
N ILE A 89 -7.20 10.48 9.17
CA ILE A 89 -6.02 10.79 10.00
C ILE A 89 -4.75 10.83 9.14
N GLY A 90 -4.39 9.73 8.51
CA GLY A 90 -3.13 9.57 7.78
C GLY A 90 -3.14 10.20 6.39
N GLY A 91 -4.28 10.23 5.70
CA GLY A 91 -4.39 10.85 4.38
C GLY A 91 -4.31 12.37 4.45
N ILE A 92 -5.06 12.99 5.36
CA ILE A 92 -5.06 14.45 5.54
C ILE A 92 -3.72 14.91 6.10
N SER A 93 -3.23 14.29 7.19
CA SER A 93 -1.93 14.65 7.77
C SER A 93 -0.77 14.39 6.80
N GLY A 94 -0.81 13.29 6.05
CA GLY A 94 0.18 12.98 5.03
C GLY A 94 0.24 13.98 3.90
N TYR A 95 -0.90 14.44 3.41
CA TYR A 95 -0.98 15.50 2.39
C TYR A 95 -0.35 16.82 2.90
N PHE A 96 -0.71 17.26 4.08
CA PHE A 96 -0.15 18.49 4.64
C PHE A 96 1.35 18.34 4.98
N THR A 97 1.78 17.19 5.46
CA THR A 97 3.21 16.89 5.67
C THR A 97 3.99 16.90 4.36
N ALA A 98 3.43 16.38 3.27
CA ALA A 98 4.06 16.46 1.95
C ALA A 98 4.24 17.92 1.48
N ILE A 99 3.22 18.78 1.69
CA ILE A 99 3.32 20.22 1.40
C ILE A 99 4.39 20.87 2.28
N PHE A 100 4.44 20.55 3.58
CA PHE A 100 5.48 21.04 4.50
C PHE A 100 6.87 20.68 3.97
N LEU A 101 7.13 19.42 3.67
CA LEU A 101 8.43 18.96 3.20
C LEU A 101 8.81 19.53 1.82
N ALA A 102 7.83 19.76 0.93
CA ALA A 102 8.09 20.30 -0.40
C ALA A 102 8.42 21.80 -0.37
N PHE A 103 7.67 22.63 0.42
CA PHE A 103 7.66 24.08 0.28
C PHE A 103 8.01 24.86 1.55
N TYR A 104 7.80 24.32 2.75
CA TYR A 104 7.97 25.05 4.01
C TYR A 104 9.12 24.56 4.89
N CYS A 105 9.60 23.35 4.65
CA CYS A 105 10.65 22.75 5.48
C CYS A 105 12.00 23.46 5.28
N PRO A 106 12.69 23.87 6.35
CA PRO A 106 14.02 24.42 6.27
C PRO A 106 15.00 23.45 5.57
N LYS A 107 15.87 23.96 4.71
CA LYS A 107 16.81 23.14 3.91
C LYS A 107 17.64 22.17 4.75
N LYS A 108 18.04 22.58 5.98
CA LYS A 108 18.80 21.73 6.92
C LYS A 108 17.99 20.54 7.45
N LEU A 109 16.67 20.69 7.64
CA LEU A 109 15.79 19.67 8.19
C LEU A 109 15.11 18.80 7.09
N LYS A 110 15.12 19.26 5.85
CA LYS A 110 14.43 18.57 4.74
C LYS A 110 14.96 17.14 4.51
N LYS A 111 16.30 16.97 4.51
CA LYS A 111 16.91 15.64 4.33
C LYS A 111 16.61 14.71 5.51
N PRO A 112 16.93 15.07 6.78
CA PRO A 112 16.65 14.18 7.90
C PRO A 112 15.17 13.84 8.06
N LEU A 113 14.25 14.79 7.90
CA LEU A 113 12.82 14.51 7.98
C LEU A 113 12.32 13.63 6.83
N SER A 114 12.82 13.84 5.61
CA SER A 114 12.45 12.95 4.50
C SER A 114 12.99 11.53 4.71
N SER A 115 14.21 11.39 5.22
CA SER A 115 14.76 10.07 5.59
C SER A 115 13.97 9.42 6.72
N ALA A 116 13.57 10.19 7.72
CA ALA A 116 12.72 9.71 8.81
C ALA A 116 11.37 9.17 8.30
N VAL A 117 10.69 9.89 7.40
CA VAL A 117 9.45 9.41 6.77
C VAL A 117 9.69 8.13 5.96
N ASN A 118 10.79 8.05 5.22
CA ASN A 118 11.14 6.84 4.47
C ASN A 118 11.47 5.64 5.39
N LEU A 119 12.11 5.90 6.55
CA LEU A 119 12.35 4.87 7.57
C LEU A 119 11.05 4.30 8.13
N LEU A 120 10.05 5.16 8.42
CA LEU A 120 8.71 4.71 8.81
C LEU A 120 8.08 3.77 7.77
N ALA A 121 8.28 4.04 6.48
CA ALA A 121 7.75 3.17 5.42
C ALA A 121 8.36 1.74 5.47
N GLY A 122 9.56 1.61 6.03
CA GLY A 122 10.27 0.33 6.20
C GLY A 122 9.94 -0.40 7.51
N VAL A 123 9.25 0.24 8.46
CA VAL A 123 8.87 -0.40 9.74
C VAL A 123 7.80 -1.46 9.47
N PRO A 124 7.97 -2.70 9.96
CA PRO A 124 6.98 -3.76 9.82
C PRO A 124 5.63 -3.41 10.47
N SER A 125 4.52 -3.86 9.86
CA SER A 125 3.18 -3.57 10.35
C SER A 125 2.91 -4.11 11.75
N VAL A 126 3.49 -5.25 12.09
CA VAL A 126 3.42 -5.83 13.46
C VAL A 126 4.01 -4.89 14.51
N VAL A 127 5.07 -4.16 14.17
CA VAL A 127 5.69 -3.18 15.08
C VAL A 127 4.74 -2.01 15.38
N TYR A 128 3.96 -1.55 14.37
CA TYR A 128 2.90 -0.57 14.59
C TYR A 128 1.80 -1.10 15.50
N GLY A 129 1.37 -2.36 15.25
CA GLY A 129 0.38 -3.04 16.11
C GLY A 129 0.89 -3.20 17.54
N PHE A 130 2.13 -3.64 17.71
CA PHE A 130 2.78 -3.76 19.01
C PHE A 130 2.86 -2.42 19.74
N PHE A 131 3.31 -1.35 19.08
CA PHE A 131 3.25 0.00 19.63
C PHE A 131 1.82 0.40 20.02
N GLY A 132 0.84 -0.03 19.22
CA GLY A 132 -0.57 0.13 19.53
C GLY A 132 -0.94 -0.47 20.89
N ILE A 133 -0.60 -1.74 21.11
CA ILE A 133 -0.89 -2.42 22.39
C ILE A 133 -0.20 -1.74 23.57
N VAL A 134 1.11 -1.46 23.44
CA VAL A 134 1.92 -1.06 24.59
C VAL A 134 1.89 0.43 24.90
N CYS A 135 1.50 1.28 23.96
CA CYS A 135 1.51 2.73 24.14
C CYS A 135 0.13 3.36 23.86
N LEU A 136 -0.48 3.05 22.71
CA LEU A 136 -1.71 3.72 22.30
C LEU A 136 -2.93 3.25 23.09
N LEU A 137 -3.11 1.94 23.28
CA LEU A 137 -4.25 1.42 24.03
C LEU A 137 -4.24 1.87 25.49
N PRO A 138 -3.11 1.81 26.26
CA PRO A 138 -3.05 2.37 27.61
C PRO A 138 -3.34 3.87 27.65
N ALA A 139 -2.88 4.64 26.67
CA ALA A 139 -3.18 6.07 26.60
C ALA A 139 -4.67 6.35 26.33
N LEU A 140 -5.31 5.54 25.49
CA LEU A 140 -6.73 5.66 25.19
C LEU A 140 -7.62 5.10 26.31
N SER A 141 -7.16 4.11 27.07
CA SER A 141 -7.95 3.51 28.17
C SER A 141 -8.31 4.50 29.27
N VAL A 142 -7.59 5.62 29.39
CA VAL A 142 -7.90 6.70 30.34
C VAL A 142 -9.25 7.38 30.00
N ILE A 143 -9.61 7.43 28.72
CA ILE A 143 -10.81 8.12 28.22
C ILE A 143 -11.84 7.18 27.59
N ALA A 144 -11.46 5.92 27.37
CA ALA A 144 -12.24 4.94 26.63
C ALA A 144 -12.61 3.73 27.48
N PRO A 145 -13.85 3.21 27.37
CA PRO A 145 -14.17 1.86 27.83
C PRO A 145 -13.36 0.81 27.04
N ASN A 146 -13.41 -0.45 27.45
CA ASN A 146 -12.80 -1.59 26.73
C ASN A 146 -11.28 -1.51 26.54
N ASN A 147 -10.55 -1.05 27.55
CA ASN A 147 -9.07 -0.97 27.50
C ASN A 147 -8.52 -0.19 26.30
N GLY A 148 -9.30 0.74 25.76
CA GLY A 148 -8.88 1.58 24.62
C GLY A 148 -8.92 0.91 23.25
N THR A 149 -9.30 -0.37 23.15
CA THR A 149 -9.44 -1.08 21.86
C THR A 149 -10.62 -0.52 21.05
N GLY A 150 -10.56 -0.59 19.74
CA GLY A 150 -11.69 -0.24 18.88
C GLY A 150 -11.31 0.60 17.65
N LEU A 151 -12.33 1.25 17.08
CA LEU A 151 -12.22 1.94 15.80
C LEU A 151 -11.22 3.11 15.85
N LEU A 152 -11.18 3.88 16.93
CA LEU A 152 -10.25 5.03 17.04
C LEU A 152 -8.80 4.56 17.09
N ALA A 153 -8.48 3.57 17.93
CA ALA A 153 -7.13 3.01 18.02
C ALA A 153 -6.67 2.47 16.67
N THR A 154 -7.53 1.70 16.01
CA THR A 154 -7.27 1.14 14.67
C THR A 154 -7.07 2.24 13.63
N SER A 155 -7.90 3.28 13.63
CA SER A 155 -7.79 4.41 12.70
C SER A 155 -6.49 5.19 12.87
N ILE A 156 -6.03 5.38 14.12
CA ILE A 156 -4.75 6.06 14.42
C ILE A 156 -3.58 5.21 13.91
N ILE A 157 -3.52 3.93 14.27
CA ILE A 157 -2.41 3.03 13.87
C ILE A 157 -2.34 2.89 12.35
N LEU A 158 -3.46 2.62 11.68
CA LEU A 158 -3.51 2.56 10.23
C LEU A 158 -3.18 3.90 9.58
N GLY A 159 -3.65 5.01 10.17
CA GLY A 159 -3.35 6.36 9.72
C GLY A 159 -1.85 6.65 9.74
N VAL A 160 -1.17 6.33 10.84
CA VAL A 160 0.29 6.47 10.96
C VAL A 160 1.02 5.57 9.98
N MET A 161 0.52 4.34 9.76
CA MET A 161 1.13 3.38 8.84
C MET A 161 1.03 3.80 7.36
N ILE A 162 -0.08 4.41 6.93
CA ILE A 162 -0.23 4.88 5.54
C ILE A 162 0.46 6.24 5.30
N LEU A 163 0.72 7.00 6.36
CA LEU A 163 1.28 8.35 6.29
C LEU A 163 2.57 8.43 5.47
N PRO A 164 3.60 7.56 5.63
CA PRO A 164 4.81 7.61 4.84
C PRO A 164 4.56 7.47 3.34
N THR A 165 3.65 6.59 2.95
CA THR A 165 3.27 6.36 1.55
C THR A 165 2.63 7.61 0.95
N VAL A 166 1.67 8.20 1.67
CA VAL A 166 0.99 9.42 1.22
C VAL A 166 1.97 10.59 1.14
N VAL A 167 2.83 10.77 2.15
CA VAL A 167 3.84 11.85 2.19
C VAL A 167 4.83 11.73 1.03
N SER A 168 5.45 10.57 0.87
CA SER A 168 6.52 10.38 -0.12
C SER A 168 6.02 10.58 -1.55
N LEU A 169 4.90 9.97 -1.91
CA LEU A 169 4.32 10.09 -3.25
C LEU A 169 3.74 11.49 -3.52
N SER A 170 3.03 12.08 -2.55
CA SER A 170 2.50 13.44 -2.72
C SER A 170 3.61 14.47 -2.82
N LYS A 171 4.69 14.35 -2.03
CA LYS A 171 5.87 15.20 -2.11
C LYS A 171 6.51 15.11 -3.50
N THR A 172 6.74 13.89 -4.01
CA THR A 172 7.30 13.67 -5.35
C THR A 172 6.41 14.30 -6.44
N ALA A 173 5.10 14.15 -6.32
CA ALA A 173 4.16 14.76 -7.26
C ALA A 173 4.18 16.30 -7.22
N LEU A 174 4.31 16.89 -6.03
CA LEU A 174 4.44 18.35 -5.85
C LEU A 174 5.76 18.88 -6.39
N GLU A 175 6.87 18.17 -6.19
CA GLU A 175 8.20 18.54 -6.69
C GLU A 175 8.34 18.34 -8.21
N ALA A 176 7.52 17.48 -8.82
CA ALA A 176 7.48 17.26 -10.26
C ALA A 176 6.77 18.38 -11.05
N VAL A 177 6.02 19.28 -10.39
CA VAL A 177 5.39 20.42 -11.05
C VAL A 177 6.48 21.40 -11.53
N PRO A 178 6.47 21.85 -12.82
CA PRO A 178 7.47 22.77 -13.34
C PRO A 178 7.53 24.06 -12.52
N ARG A 179 8.75 24.53 -12.25
CA ARG A 179 8.99 25.76 -11.47
C ARG A 179 8.36 27.01 -12.09
N SER A 180 8.18 27.04 -13.41
CA SER A 180 7.50 28.11 -14.11
C SER A 180 6.08 28.40 -13.61
N TYR A 181 5.37 27.39 -13.10
CA TYR A 181 4.07 27.59 -12.47
C TYR A 181 4.17 28.40 -11.17
N TYR A 182 5.21 28.12 -10.38
CA TYR A 182 5.47 28.84 -9.15
C TYR A 182 5.90 30.28 -9.45
N GLU A 183 6.88 30.46 -10.33
CA GLU A 183 7.45 31.74 -10.70
C GLU A 183 6.41 32.65 -11.37
N GLY A 184 5.59 32.09 -12.27
CA GLY A 184 4.51 32.84 -12.92
C GLY A 184 3.44 33.30 -11.92
N ALA A 185 3.08 32.49 -10.94
CA ALA A 185 2.11 32.89 -9.91
C ALA A 185 2.65 34.01 -9.01
N VAL A 186 3.93 33.94 -8.63
CA VAL A 186 4.60 35.00 -7.84
C VAL A 186 4.73 36.30 -8.65
N ALA A 187 5.07 36.19 -9.93
CA ALA A 187 5.15 37.35 -10.83
C ALA A 187 3.81 38.08 -10.98
N MET A 188 2.68 37.35 -10.84
CA MET A 188 1.33 37.91 -10.81
C MET A 188 0.92 38.45 -9.43
N GLY A 189 1.87 38.57 -8.47
CA GLY A 189 1.63 39.10 -7.13
C GLY A 189 1.02 38.10 -6.11
N ALA A 190 0.98 36.79 -6.42
CA ALA A 190 0.51 35.80 -5.46
C ALA A 190 1.54 35.59 -4.33
N THR A 191 1.06 35.50 -3.09
CA THR A 191 1.92 35.15 -1.95
C THR A 191 2.40 33.71 -2.06
N HIS A 192 3.50 33.36 -1.39
CA HIS A 192 4.01 31.98 -1.34
C HIS A 192 2.92 30.96 -1.00
N SER A 193 2.14 31.22 0.05
CA SER A 193 1.06 30.30 0.46
C SER A 193 -0.06 30.22 -0.58
N GLN A 194 -0.41 31.33 -1.24
CA GLN A 194 -1.39 31.30 -2.33
C GLN A 194 -0.89 30.49 -3.51
N THR A 195 0.37 30.65 -3.88
CA THR A 195 1.00 29.89 -4.96
C THR A 195 0.99 28.40 -4.64
N VAL A 196 1.38 27.99 -3.43
CA VAL A 196 1.43 26.58 -3.02
C VAL A 196 0.03 25.94 -3.06
N PHE A 197 -0.98 26.56 -2.43
CA PHE A 197 -2.31 25.93 -2.28
C PHE A 197 -3.23 26.13 -3.50
N LYS A 198 -3.06 27.21 -4.27
CA LYS A 198 -3.96 27.51 -5.40
C LYS A 198 -3.37 27.17 -6.77
N VAL A 199 -2.04 26.99 -6.87
CA VAL A 199 -1.38 26.70 -8.14
C VAL A 199 -0.65 25.36 -8.10
N MET A 200 0.33 25.20 -7.20
CA MET A 200 1.19 24.00 -7.16
C MET A 200 0.42 22.74 -6.76
N SER A 201 -0.39 22.81 -5.68
CA SER A 201 -1.15 21.65 -5.22
C SER A 201 -2.23 21.20 -6.21
N PRO A 202 -3.05 22.08 -6.82
CA PRO A 202 -3.95 21.70 -7.91
C PRO A 202 -3.24 21.15 -9.15
N ALA A 203 -2.06 21.66 -9.50
CA ALA A 203 -1.26 21.13 -10.60
C ALA A 203 -0.76 19.70 -10.33
N ALA A 204 -0.43 19.37 -9.07
CA ALA A 204 -0.02 18.04 -8.61
C ALA A 204 -1.19 17.10 -8.28
N LYS A 205 -2.46 17.51 -8.47
CA LYS A 205 -3.67 16.81 -8.00
C LYS A 205 -3.70 15.34 -8.40
N SER A 206 -3.32 14.99 -9.62
CA SER A 206 -3.33 13.61 -10.10
C SER A 206 -2.38 12.69 -9.32
N GLY A 207 -1.18 13.19 -8.99
CA GLY A 207 -0.21 12.44 -8.20
C GLY A 207 -0.59 12.34 -6.73
N ILE A 208 -1.16 13.42 -6.15
CA ILE A 208 -1.68 13.41 -4.78
C ILE A 208 -2.84 12.41 -4.65
N THR A 209 -3.77 12.40 -5.62
CA THR A 209 -4.87 11.42 -5.63
C THR A 209 -4.34 10.00 -5.74
N ALA A 210 -3.33 9.75 -6.59
CA ALA A 210 -2.70 8.43 -6.69
C ALA A 210 -2.04 8.01 -5.36
N ALA A 211 -1.42 8.92 -4.63
CA ALA A 211 -0.85 8.66 -3.31
C ALA A 211 -1.91 8.25 -2.28
N LEU A 212 -3.05 8.94 -2.26
CA LEU A 212 -4.20 8.60 -1.40
C LEU A 212 -4.79 7.23 -1.75
N VAL A 213 -4.95 6.94 -3.05
CA VAL A 213 -5.44 5.63 -3.53
C VAL A 213 -4.53 4.49 -3.08
N LEU A 214 -3.21 4.69 -3.17
CA LEU A 214 -2.25 3.69 -2.69
C LEU A 214 -2.32 3.52 -1.16
N GLY A 215 -2.50 4.61 -0.43
CA GLY A 215 -2.72 4.59 1.02
C GLY A 215 -3.98 3.80 1.41
N ILE A 216 -5.10 4.02 0.71
CA ILE A 216 -6.35 3.27 0.91
C ILE A 216 -6.14 1.78 0.65
N GLY A 217 -5.51 1.43 -0.48
CA GLY A 217 -5.23 0.03 -0.81
C GLY A 217 -4.40 -0.67 0.26
N ARG A 218 -3.42 0.04 0.85
CA ARG A 218 -2.61 -0.48 1.96
C ARG A 218 -3.42 -0.65 3.24
N ALA A 219 -4.28 0.32 3.60
CA ALA A 219 -5.13 0.23 4.78
C ALA A 219 -6.16 -0.91 4.70
N LEU A 220 -6.77 -1.12 3.52
CA LEU A 220 -7.73 -2.20 3.27
C LEU A 220 -7.13 -3.60 3.43
N GLY A 221 -5.87 -3.75 3.05
CA GLY A 221 -5.18 -5.03 3.08
C GLY A 221 -4.45 -5.31 4.40
N GLU A 222 -4.43 -4.36 5.33
CA GLU A 222 -3.69 -4.52 6.57
C GLU A 222 -4.36 -5.53 7.51
N THR A 223 -3.53 -6.38 8.09
CA THR A 223 -4.01 -7.50 8.90
C THR A 223 -3.49 -7.40 10.33
N MET A 224 -2.17 -7.49 10.51
CA MET A 224 -1.58 -7.72 11.83
C MET A 224 -1.71 -6.51 12.74
N ALA A 225 -1.47 -5.30 12.23
CA ALA A 225 -1.65 -4.10 13.04
C ALA A 225 -3.10 -3.92 13.51
N VAL A 226 -4.08 -4.31 12.69
CA VAL A 226 -5.51 -4.23 13.03
C VAL A 226 -5.90 -5.29 14.05
N VAL A 227 -5.50 -6.54 13.85
CA VAL A 227 -5.77 -7.63 14.82
C VAL A 227 -5.32 -7.27 16.22
N MET A 228 -4.21 -6.55 16.35
CA MET A 228 -3.62 -6.20 17.65
C MET A 228 -4.38 -5.09 18.39
N VAL A 229 -5.15 -4.22 17.71
CA VAL A 229 -5.75 -3.03 18.34
C VAL A 229 -7.27 -2.89 18.18
N ALA A 230 -7.90 -3.70 17.30
CA ALA A 230 -9.32 -3.55 16.97
C ALA A 230 -10.28 -4.13 18.03
N GLY A 231 -9.78 -5.02 18.91
CA GLY A 231 -10.60 -5.75 19.89
C GLY A 231 -11.28 -7.00 19.34
N ASN A 232 -11.43 -7.11 18.01
CA ASN A 232 -11.81 -8.30 17.23
C ASN A 232 -13.20 -8.90 17.50
N ALA A 233 -14.14 -8.15 18.05
CA ALA A 233 -15.54 -8.58 18.17
C ALA A 233 -16.20 -8.64 16.78
N PRO A 234 -16.91 -9.71 16.40
CA PRO A 234 -17.63 -9.80 15.12
C PRO A 234 -18.94 -8.99 15.17
N ALA A 235 -18.82 -7.70 15.42
CA ALA A 235 -19.92 -6.74 15.58
C ALA A 235 -19.72 -5.49 14.72
N TYR A 236 -20.79 -4.68 14.57
CA TYR A 236 -20.67 -3.39 13.90
C TYR A 236 -19.83 -2.40 14.73
N PRO A 237 -19.07 -1.51 14.09
CA PRO A 237 -18.37 -0.44 14.77
C PRO A 237 -19.35 0.69 15.15
N ASP A 238 -20.13 0.51 16.21
CA ASP A 238 -21.19 1.43 16.65
C ASP A 238 -20.66 2.73 17.25
N GLY A 239 -19.34 2.81 17.52
CA GLY A 239 -18.70 4.00 18.06
C GLY A 239 -17.20 4.00 17.89
N LEU A 240 -16.56 5.10 18.29
CA LEU A 240 -15.10 5.25 18.16
C LEU A 240 -14.32 4.26 19.03
N PHE A 241 -14.91 3.83 20.14
CA PHE A 241 -14.29 2.91 21.10
C PHE A 241 -14.93 1.51 21.07
N SER A 242 -15.82 1.24 20.12
CA SER A 242 -16.40 -0.09 19.98
C SER A 242 -15.40 -1.06 19.36
N SER A 243 -15.29 -2.26 19.98
CA SER A 243 -14.56 -3.37 19.40
C SER A 243 -15.26 -3.86 18.15
N PHE A 244 -14.50 -4.15 17.11
CA PHE A 244 -15.00 -4.64 15.83
C PHE A 244 -13.98 -5.56 15.18
N ARG A 245 -14.41 -6.28 14.15
CA ARG A 245 -13.56 -7.18 13.38
C ARG A 245 -13.52 -6.75 11.91
N VAL A 246 -12.35 -6.85 11.28
CA VAL A 246 -12.19 -6.65 9.83
C VAL A 246 -12.11 -7.99 9.11
N LEU A 247 -12.34 -8.02 7.80
CA LEU A 247 -12.28 -9.23 6.98
C LEU A 247 -10.94 -9.96 7.10
N THR A 248 -9.83 -9.23 7.10
CA THR A 248 -8.47 -9.80 7.25
C THR A 248 -8.25 -10.41 8.63
N ALA A 249 -8.75 -9.77 9.69
CA ALA A 249 -8.64 -10.25 11.06
C ALA A 249 -9.42 -11.53 11.27
N ASN A 250 -10.61 -11.66 10.68
CA ASN A 250 -11.43 -12.86 10.75
C ASN A 250 -10.67 -14.10 10.27
N ILE A 251 -9.99 -13.98 9.14
CA ILE A 251 -9.16 -15.05 8.60
C ILE A 251 -8.04 -15.41 9.57
N VAL A 252 -7.28 -14.41 10.06
CA VAL A 252 -6.12 -14.66 10.94
C VAL A 252 -6.51 -15.32 12.24
N LEU A 253 -7.61 -14.92 12.83
CA LEU A 253 -8.01 -15.39 14.15
C LEU A 253 -8.57 -16.80 14.14
N GLU A 254 -9.23 -17.23 13.07
CA GLU A 254 -10.02 -18.45 13.09
C GLU A 254 -9.48 -19.58 12.19
N MET A 255 -8.64 -19.26 11.19
CA MET A 255 -8.16 -20.28 10.24
C MET A 255 -7.37 -21.42 10.90
N GLY A 256 -6.68 -21.16 12.00
CA GLY A 256 -5.81 -22.15 12.66
C GLY A 256 -6.54 -23.32 13.34
N TYR A 257 -7.85 -23.14 13.63
CA TYR A 257 -8.69 -24.15 14.30
C TYR A 257 -10.02 -24.38 13.57
N ALA A 258 -10.14 -23.89 12.34
CA ALA A 258 -11.35 -24.00 11.56
C ALA A 258 -11.66 -25.44 11.15
N GLY A 259 -12.91 -25.88 11.32
CA GLY A 259 -13.42 -27.09 10.71
C GLY A 259 -13.63 -26.91 9.20
N GLU A 260 -13.91 -27.99 8.47
CA GLU A 260 -13.98 -28.00 6.99
C GLU A 260 -14.91 -26.93 6.40
N LEU A 261 -16.12 -26.76 6.98
CA LEU A 261 -17.08 -25.75 6.51
C LEU A 261 -16.60 -24.33 6.85
N GLN A 262 -16.05 -24.13 8.05
CA GLN A 262 -15.51 -22.84 8.49
C GLN A 262 -14.27 -22.45 7.68
N GLU A 263 -13.37 -23.39 7.38
CA GLU A 263 -12.23 -23.18 6.50
C GLU A 263 -12.69 -22.67 5.12
N GLY A 264 -13.67 -23.33 4.51
CA GLY A 264 -14.27 -22.90 3.26
C GLY A 264 -14.91 -21.51 3.34
N ALA A 265 -15.57 -21.17 4.45
CA ALA A 265 -16.16 -19.85 4.70
C ALA A 265 -15.08 -18.77 4.89
N LEU A 266 -13.97 -19.07 5.54
CA LEU A 266 -12.82 -18.16 5.70
C LEU A 266 -12.11 -17.93 4.36
N ILE A 267 -11.98 -18.96 3.53
CA ILE A 267 -11.49 -18.81 2.15
C ILE A 267 -12.45 -17.91 1.33
N ALA A 268 -13.77 -18.11 1.49
CA ALA A 268 -14.79 -17.25 0.87
C ALA A 268 -14.67 -15.80 1.36
N THR A 269 -14.37 -15.57 2.65
CA THR A 269 -14.04 -14.21 3.17
C THR A 269 -12.85 -13.61 2.46
N GLY A 270 -11.80 -14.41 2.16
CA GLY A 270 -10.66 -14.00 1.35
C GLY A 270 -11.05 -13.62 -0.09
N VAL A 271 -11.98 -14.36 -0.72
CA VAL A 271 -12.53 -14.00 -2.05
C VAL A 271 -13.31 -12.69 -2.00
N VAL A 272 -14.17 -12.51 -0.99
CA VAL A 272 -14.92 -11.25 -0.79
C VAL A 272 -13.96 -10.07 -0.61
N LEU A 273 -12.95 -10.21 0.24
CA LEU A 273 -11.91 -9.20 0.46
C LEU A 273 -11.20 -8.84 -0.86
N LEU A 274 -10.81 -9.82 -1.64
CA LEU A 274 -10.14 -9.65 -2.91
C LEU A 274 -11.01 -8.88 -3.92
N VAL A 275 -12.26 -9.29 -4.08
CA VAL A 275 -13.24 -8.61 -4.95
C VAL A 275 -13.49 -7.19 -4.47
N PHE A 276 -13.64 -7.00 -3.16
CA PHE A 276 -13.86 -5.70 -2.54
C PHE A 276 -12.68 -4.73 -2.80
N VAL A 277 -11.45 -5.17 -2.58
CA VAL A 277 -10.24 -4.36 -2.86
C VAL A 277 -10.12 -4.04 -4.34
N LEU A 278 -10.46 -4.97 -5.25
CA LEU A 278 -10.50 -4.71 -6.68
C LEU A 278 -11.52 -3.65 -7.06
N ILE A 279 -12.74 -3.74 -6.54
CA ILE A 279 -13.81 -2.76 -6.81
C ILE A 279 -13.37 -1.37 -6.33
N VAL A 280 -12.84 -1.26 -5.11
CA VAL A 280 -12.35 0.01 -4.56
C VAL A 280 -11.23 0.57 -5.41
N ASN A 281 -10.21 -0.23 -5.77
CA ASN A 281 -9.10 0.21 -6.60
C ASN A 281 -9.55 0.64 -8.01
N LEU A 282 -10.49 -0.07 -8.64
CA LEU A 282 -11.05 0.31 -9.93
C LEU A 282 -11.84 1.61 -9.84
N ALA A 283 -12.69 1.76 -8.82
CA ALA A 283 -13.45 2.99 -8.58
C ALA A 283 -12.54 4.20 -8.37
N LEU A 284 -11.52 4.06 -7.54
CA LEU A 284 -10.53 5.10 -7.26
C LEU A 284 -9.69 5.46 -8.50
N ASN A 285 -9.29 4.48 -9.31
CA ASN A 285 -8.60 4.69 -10.57
C ASN A 285 -9.49 5.40 -11.60
N PHE A 286 -10.78 5.08 -11.65
CA PHE A 286 -11.75 5.78 -12.50
C PHE A 286 -11.90 7.25 -12.10
N VAL A 287 -12.06 7.52 -10.79
CA VAL A 287 -12.10 8.88 -10.23
C VAL A 287 -10.82 9.65 -10.59
N SER A 288 -9.66 9.03 -10.42
CA SER A 288 -8.35 9.63 -10.73
C SER A 288 -8.22 9.99 -12.23
N ARG A 289 -8.68 9.12 -13.13
CA ARG A 289 -8.68 9.38 -14.60
C ARG A 289 -9.66 10.47 -15.00
N GLY A 290 -10.86 10.51 -14.41
CA GLY A 290 -11.84 11.58 -14.64
C GLY A 290 -11.33 12.97 -14.24
N ILE A 291 -10.51 13.04 -13.20
CA ILE A 291 -9.82 14.25 -12.76
C ILE A 291 -8.77 14.71 -13.80
N LYS A 292 -8.14 13.80 -14.52
CA LYS A 292 -7.10 14.07 -15.52
C LYS A 292 -7.67 14.61 -16.84
N GLN A 293 -8.89 14.20 -17.23
CA GLN A 293 -9.52 14.60 -18.49
C GLN A 293 -10.31 15.91 -18.41
N ASN A 294 -10.86 16.28 -17.26
CA ASN A 294 -11.67 17.49 -17.08
C ASN A 294 -10.88 18.57 -16.30
N GLY A 295 -10.00 19.26 -16.98
CA GLY A 295 -9.41 20.50 -16.46
C GLY A 295 -10.49 21.54 -16.16
N GLY A 296 -11.07 21.49 -14.95
CA GLY A 296 -11.82 22.60 -14.42
C GLY A 296 -13.30 22.46 -14.11
N LYS A 297 -14.01 21.38 -14.44
CA LYS A 297 -15.44 21.24 -14.04
C LYS A 297 -15.76 19.84 -13.57
N PHE A 298 -15.45 19.53 -12.31
CA PHE A 298 -16.02 18.39 -11.62
C PHE A 298 -17.43 18.73 -11.13
N LYS A 299 -18.46 18.51 -11.97
CA LYS A 299 -19.85 18.43 -11.53
C LYS A 299 -20.04 17.05 -10.90
N LEU A 300 -20.20 17.04 -9.58
CA LEU A 300 -20.56 15.88 -8.78
C LEU A 300 -21.85 15.26 -9.37
N LEU A 301 -21.72 14.09 -9.98
CA LEU A 301 -22.83 13.38 -10.67
C LEU A 301 -23.88 12.78 -9.72
N LEU A 302 -23.90 13.17 -8.44
CA LEU A 302 -24.83 12.63 -7.44
C LEU A 302 -26.09 13.46 -7.19
N PHE A 303 -26.26 14.65 -7.83
CA PHE A 303 -27.51 15.42 -7.70
C PHE A 303 -27.92 16.01 -9.03
N LYS A 304 -28.49 15.19 -9.92
CA LYS A 304 -29.30 15.70 -11.01
C LYS A 304 -30.75 15.33 -10.77
N LYS A 305 -31.44 16.16 -10.03
CA LYS A 305 -32.91 16.17 -10.02
C LYS A 305 -33.37 17.27 -10.96
N SER A 306 -33.96 16.83 -12.04
CA SER A 306 -35.02 17.41 -12.85
C SER A 306 -35.15 18.94 -12.96
N ALA A 307 -34.95 19.45 -14.14
CA ALA A 307 -35.85 20.42 -14.75
C ALA A 307 -35.75 20.33 -16.28
N ASN A 308 -36.77 19.82 -16.88
CA ASN A 308 -37.08 19.82 -18.33
C ASN A 308 -37.38 21.22 -18.83
N LYS A 309 -36.91 21.63 -20.02
CA LYS A 309 -37.68 21.57 -21.30
C LYS A 309 -36.83 22.18 -22.42
N PRO A 310 -36.98 21.71 -23.64
CA PRO A 310 -36.22 22.22 -24.78
C PRO A 310 -36.95 23.39 -25.43
N VAL A 311 -36.20 24.32 -26.01
CA VAL A 311 -36.71 25.20 -27.06
C VAL A 311 -35.89 24.96 -28.31
N ASN A 312 -36.58 24.50 -29.31
CA ASN A 312 -36.19 24.40 -30.72
C ASN A 312 -35.96 25.77 -31.32
N GLY A 313 -35.09 25.82 -32.33
CA GLY A 313 -35.23 26.81 -33.37
C GLY A 313 -33.96 27.29 -34.01
N THR A 314 -33.56 26.63 -35.06
CA THR A 314 -33.22 27.08 -36.44
C THR A 314 -32.10 28.07 -36.66
N SER A 315 -31.20 27.59 -37.47
CA SER A 315 -30.30 28.17 -38.49
C SER A 315 -30.58 29.55 -39.02
N GLY A 316 -29.52 30.32 -39.36
CA GLY A 316 -29.54 31.31 -40.43
C GLY A 316 -28.62 32.51 -40.21
N GLU A 317 -27.51 32.49 -40.90
CA GLU A 317 -26.87 33.52 -41.70
C GLU A 317 -26.78 35.00 -41.25
N THR A 318 -25.57 35.43 -41.20
CA THR A 318 -24.90 36.67 -41.72
C THR A 318 -25.69 37.97 -41.96
N GLU A 319 -24.97 39.04 -41.63
CA GLU A 319 -24.88 40.36 -42.26
C GLU A 319 -25.47 41.58 -41.55
N ASP A 320 -24.54 42.54 -41.43
CA ASP A 320 -24.60 44.00 -41.54
C ASP A 320 -25.22 44.92 -40.49
N VAL A 321 -24.29 45.62 -39.95
CA VAL A 321 -24.18 47.08 -39.65
C VAL A 321 -25.35 47.98 -40.08
N LYS A 322 -25.83 48.77 -39.15
CA LYS A 322 -26.11 50.21 -39.13
C LYS A 322 -27.44 50.66 -38.53
N ASN A 323 -27.26 51.72 -37.77
CA ASN A 323 -28.12 52.88 -37.48
C ASN A 323 -29.25 52.77 -36.43
N ALA A 324 -28.93 53.37 -35.32
CA ALA A 324 -29.50 54.61 -34.76
C ALA A 324 -31.04 54.81 -34.72
N SER A 325 -31.38 55.17 -33.50
CA SER A 325 -32.39 56.15 -33.09
C SER A 325 -33.79 55.65 -32.67
N THR A 326 -34.03 55.97 -31.43
CA THR A 326 -35.14 56.70 -30.82
C THR A 326 -36.46 55.98 -30.44
N GLU A 327 -36.82 56.30 -29.19
CA GLU A 327 -38.18 56.27 -28.59
C GLU A 327 -38.66 54.89 -28.10
N GLY A 328 -39.10 54.75 -26.88
CA GLY A 328 -39.78 55.56 -25.92
C GLY A 328 -40.19 54.76 -24.69
N GLN A 329 -40.17 55.40 -23.63
CA GLN A 329 -40.53 55.09 -22.25
C GLN A 329 -41.67 54.12 -22.00
N LYS A 330 -41.46 53.19 -21.05
CA LYS A 330 -42.43 53.06 -19.91
C LYS A 330 -41.70 52.51 -18.68
N ALA A 331 -41.59 53.37 -17.70
CA ALA A 331 -41.06 53.08 -16.37
C ALA A 331 -42.03 52.20 -15.55
N ASP A 332 -41.53 51.10 -15.08
CA ASP A 332 -42.14 50.38 -13.95
C ASP A 332 -41.25 50.49 -12.75
N LYS A 333 -41.66 51.27 -11.76
CA LYS A 333 -41.04 51.52 -10.51
C LYS A 333 -41.12 50.28 -9.63
N LYS A 334 -40.06 49.47 -9.61
CA LYS A 334 -39.78 48.52 -8.50
C LYS A 334 -38.64 49.05 -7.65
N LYS A 335 -39.01 49.38 -6.40
CA LYS A 335 -38.11 49.83 -5.35
C LYS A 335 -36.84 49.00 -5.24
N PRO A 336 -35.65 49.56 -5.10
CA PRO A 336 -34.45 48.80 -4.82
C PRO A 336 -34.49 48.31 -3.39
N ARG A 337 -34.82 47.03 -3.23
CA ARG A 337 -34.68 46.32 -1.95
C ARG A 337 -33.20 45.98 -1.74
N LEU A 338 -32.68 46.49 -0.64
CA LEU A 338 -31.39 46.24 0.00
C LEU A 338 -30.79 44.84 -0.23
N THR A 339 -30.28 44.56 -1.42
CA THR A 339 -29.44 43.38 -1.72
C THR A 339 -27.96 43.71 -1.56
N PHE A 340 -27.61 45.00 -1.59
CA PHE A 340 -26.22 45.49 -1.53
C PHE A 340 -25.47 45.02 -0.26
N PHE A 341 -26.15 44.99 0.91
CA PHE A 341 -25.53 44.52 2.17
C PHE A 341 -25.34 43.00 2.23
N LYS A 342 -26.22 42.23 1.56
CA LYS A 342 -26.10 40.77 1.52
C LYS A 342 -24.98 40.33 0.59
N ASP A 343 -24.87 41.00 -0.55
CA ASP A 343 -23.80 40.72 -1.55
C ASP A 343 -22.44 41.21 -1.06
N ALA A 344 -22.38 42.36 -0.38
CA ALA A 344 -21.18 42.87 0.27
C ALA A 344 -20.70 41.96 1.40
N LYS A 345 -21.62 41.41 2.22
CA LYS A 345 -21.30 40.46 3.30
C LYS A 345 -20.81 39.11 2.73
N ASN A 346 -21.40 38.64 1.64
CA ASN A 346 -20.98 37.44 0.95
C ASN A 346 -19.63 37.65 0.25
N GLY A 347 -19.42 38.80 -0.38
CA GLY A 347 -18.15 39.20 -0.98
C GLY A 347 -17.04 39.36 0.05
N TRP A 348 -17.34 39.96 1.22
CA TRP A 348 -16.39 40.12 2.33
C TRP A 348 -16.02 38.79 2.96
N ASN A 349 -16.99 37.91 3.20
CA ASN A 349 -16.74 36.56 3.70
C ASN A 349 -15.94 35.71 2.67
N ALA A 350 -16.24 35.83 1.39
CA ALA A 350 -15.47 35.19 0.30
C ALA A 350 -14.05 35.76 0.20
N PHE A 351 -13.88 37.07 0.42
CA PHE A 351 -12.57 37.74 0.44
C PHE A 351 -11.74 37.31 1.67
N LEU A 352 -12.35 37.30 2.87
CA LEU A 352 -11.70 36.79 4.09
C LEU A 352 -11.36 35.30 3.98
N TYR A 353 -12.23 34.49 3.38
CA TYR A 353 -11.95 33.09 3.10
C TYR A 353 -10.80 32.92 2.11
N LYS A 354 -10.75 33.74 1.08
CA LYS A 354 -9.64 33.73 0.09
C LYS A 354 -8.28 34.11 0.69
N ILE A 355 -8.23 34.94 1.72
CA ILE A 355 -6.97 35.35 2.38
C ILE A 355 -6.60 34.39 3.50
N LYS A 356 -7.58 33.96 4.34
CA LYS A 356 -7.32 33.11 5.51
C LYS A 356 -7.00 31.66 5.16
N ALA A 357 -7.63 31.08 4.14
CA ALA A 357 -7.44 29.67 3.78
C ALA A 357 -5.96 29.28 3.48
N PRO A 358 -5.16 30.06 2.73
CA PRO A 358 -3.74 29.70 2.51
C PRO A 358 -2.89 29.81 3.78
N VAL A 359 -3.22 30.71 4.71
CA VAL A 359 -2.49 30.85 5.98
C VAL A 359 -2.82 29.67 6.90
N ILE A 360 -4.09 29.30 7.00
CA ILE A 360 -4.54 28.10 7.73
C ILE A 360 -3.86 26.86 7.14
N GLY A 361 -3.80 26.73 5.83
CA GLY A 361 -3.11 25.64 5.15
C GLY A 361 -1.62 25.53 5.51
N LYS A 362 -0.91 26.66 5.63
CA LYS A 362 0.48 26.71 6.11
C LYS A 362 0.60 26.19 7.54
N VAL A 363 -0.27 26.66 8.44
CA VAL A 363 -0.26 26.23 9.85
C VAL A 363 -0.53 24.73 9.94
N LEU A 364 -1.54 24.22 9.23
CA LEU A 364 -1.83 22.79 9.16
C LEU A 364 -0.66 21.98 8.61
N ALA A 365 0.04 22.49 7.59
CA ALA A 365 1.21 21.81 7.04
C ALA A 365 2.34 21.69 8.08
N ILE A 366 2.62 22.75 8.82
CA ILE A 366 3.64 22.74 9.88
C ILE A 366 3.23 21.79 11.02
N ILE A 367 1.99 21.87 11.49
CA ILE A 367 1.47 21.01 12.55
C ILE A 367 1.54 19.54 12.11
N SER A 368 1.04 19.21 10.93
CA SER A 368 1.06 17.83 10.42
C SER A 368 2.49 17.32 10.23
N GLY A 369 3.40 18.14 9.72
CA GLY A 369 4.82 17.78 9.60
C GLY A 369 5.48 17.50 10.94
N THR A 370 5.14 18.30 11.97
CA THR A 370 5.65 18.10 13.35
C THR A 370 5.05 16.84 13.97
N ILE A 371 3.74 16.62 13.83
CA ILE A 371 3.08 15.40 14.34
C ILE A 371 3.66 14.14 13.67
N SER A 372 3.90 14.18 12.37
CA SER A 372 4.48 13.04 11.64
C SER A 372 5.90 12.72 12.10
N ALA A 373 6.72 13.74 12.35
CA ALA A 373 8.06 13.57 12.90
C ALA A 373 7.99 13.03 14.34
N LEU A 374 7.10 13.57 15.16
CA LEU A 374 6.92 13.14 16.54
C LEU A 374 6.44 11.69 16.62
N ALA A 375 5.48 11.28 15.78
CA ALA A 375 4.99 9.91 15.74
C ALA A 375 6.12 8.91 15.46
N LEU A 376 7.04 9.23 14.53
CA LEU A 376 8.22 8.41 14.29
C LEU A 376 9.08 8.26 15.53
N PHE A 377 9.45 9.40 16.15
CA PHE A 377 10.31 9.40 17.33
C PHE A 377 9.65 8.68 18.50
N LEU A 378 8.34 8.80 18.66
CA LEU A 378 7.59 8.09 19.70
C LEU A 378 7.61 6.59 19.46
N ILE A 379 7.31 6.12 18.24
CA ILE A 379 7.26 4.68 17.95
C ILE A 379 8.64 4.06 18.13
N VAL A 380 9.63 4.56 17.40
CA VAL A 380 10.98 3.98 17.43
C VAL A 380 11.62 4.22 18.79
N GLY A 381 11.58 5.45 19.31
CA GLY A 381 12.19 5.81 20.58
C GLY A 381 11.62 5.04 21.77
N PHE A 382 10.31 4.86 21.84
CA PHE A 382 9.67 4.09 22.91
C PHE A 382 10.07 2.61 22.87
N ILE A 383 10.07 1.99 21.70
CA ILE A 383 10.47 0.59 21.52
C ILE A 383 11.95 0.41 21.91
N PHE A 384 12.82 1.32 21.47
CA PHE A 384 14.25 1.27 21.84
C PHE A 384 14.46 1.53 23.33
N ALA A 385 13.76 2.48 23.92
CA ALA A 385 13.89 2.78 25.36
C ALA A 385 13.51 1.60 26.26
N LYS A 386 12.56 0.78 25.84
CA LYS A 386 12.13 -0.42 26.58
C LYS A 386 12.92 -1.67 26.20
N GLY A 387 13.13 -1.93 24.93
CA GLY A 387 13.72 -3.19 24.45
C GLY A 387 15.25 -3.22 24.51
N PHE A 388 15.94 -2.08 24.30
CA PHE A 388 17.40 -2.06 24.30
C PHE A 388 18.04 -2.38 25.65
N PRO A 389 17.54 -1.85 26.82
CA PRO A 389 18.05 -2.25 28.11
C PRO A 389 17.88 -3.74 28.42
N TYR A 390 16.77 -4.35 27.96
CA TYR A 390 16.55 -5.78 28.10
C TYR A 390 17.56 -6.60 27.28
N LEU A 391 17.85 -6.19 26.04
CA LEU A 391 18.85 -6.83 25.19
C LEU A 391 20.25 -6.80 25.78
N ILE A 392 20.63 -5.69 26.43
CA ILE A 392 21.95 -5.58 27.11
C ILE A 392 22.03 -6.55 28.29
N LYS A 393 20.95 -6.68 29.06
CA LYS A 393 20.92 -7.57 30.23
C LYS A 393 20.82 -9.05 29.84
N ASN A 394 20.13 -9.35 28.74
CA ASN A 394 19.85 -10.72 28.28
C ASN A 394 20.32 -10.92 26.83
N PRO A 395 21.60 -10.84 26.52
CA PRO A 395 22.08 -10.98 25.15
C PRO A 395 21.88 -12.40 24.59
N GLN A 396 21.64 -13.39 25.46
CA GLN A 396 21.31 -14.77 25.13
C GLN A 396 20.04 -14.87 24.26
N LEU A 397 19.11 -13.91 24.36
CA LEU A 397 17.94 -13.83 23.48
C LEU A 397 18.34 -13.84 21.99
N ILE A 398 19.46 -13.21 21.61
CA ILE A 398 19.90 -13.12 20.21
C ILE A 398 20.70 -14.34 19.76
N TYR A 399 21.61 -14.86 20.62
CA TYR A 399 22.55 -15.92 20.22
C TYR A 399 22.41 -17.21 21.00
N GLY A 400 21.51 -17.28 22.00
CA GLY A 400 21.25 -18.47 22.79
C GLY A 400 20.78 -19.65 21.93
N LYS A 401 21.07 -20.85 22.36
CA LYS A 401 20.52 -22.05 21.74
C LYS A 401 19.01 -22.12 22.03
N PHE A 402 18.23 -22.40 21.01
CA PHE A 402 16.81 -22.66 21.19
C PHE A 402 16.61 -24.08 21.76
N GLU A 403 16.05 -24.17 22.96
CA GLU A 403 15.65 -25.44 23.59
C GLU A 403 14.13 -25.39 23.83
N GLN A 404 13.41 -26.36 23.26
CA GLN A 404 11.96 -26.44 23.39
C GLN A 404 11.60 -26.79 24.85
N GLY A 405 10.81 -25.92 25.49
CA GLY A 405 10.42 -26.12 26.91
C GLY A 405 11.34 -25.42 27.92
N SER A 406 12.37 -24.70 27.50
CA SER A 406 13.16 -23.86 28.40
C SER A 406 12.43 -22.53 28.69
N GLU A 407 12.64 -22.00 29.91
CA GLU A 407 12.14 -20.66 30.26
C GLU A 407 12.89 -19.54 29.49
N GLU A 408 14.07 -19.85 28.95
CA GLU A 408 14.85 -18.92 28.14
C GLU A 408 14.47 -19.00 26.66
N ILE A 409 13.79 -17.98 26.19
CA ILE A 409 13.41 -17.84 24.77
C ILE A 409 14.60 -17.30 23.97
N SER A 410 14.97 -18.00 22.88
CA SER A 410 15.92 -17.49 21.90
C SER A 410 15.21 -17.15 20.59
N ILE A 411 15.48 -15.95 20.05
CA ILE A 411 14.96 -15.51 18.75
C ILE A 411 15.93 -15.77 17.59
N LEU A 412 17.08 -16.41 17.86
CA LEU A 412 18.05 -16.76 16.82
C LEU A 412 17.44 -17.54 15.65
N PRO A 413 16.62 -18.58 15.88
CA PRO A 413 15.97 -19.29 14.78
C PRO A 413 15.11 -18.37 13.92
N ALA A 414 14.34 -17.48 14.54
CA ALA A 414 13.47 -16.53 13.83
C ALA A 414 14.28 -15.52 12.99
N ILE A 415 15.47 -15.10 13.46
CA ILE A 415 16.41 -14.28 12.70
C ILE A 415 16.86 -15.03 11.44
N VAL A 416 17.33 -16.27 11.61
CA VAL A 416 17.82 -17.10 10.49
C VAL A 416 16.72 -17.38 9.46
N VAL A 417 15.52 -17.76 9.93
CA VAL A 417 14.36 -18.00 9.07
C VAL A 417 13.99 -16.73 8.29
N THR A 418 14.03 -15.55 8.93
CA THR A 418 13.78 -14.27 8.24
C THR A 418 14.82 -14.03 7.15
N LEU A 419 16.09 -14.23 7.41
CA LEU A 419 17.17 -14.06 6.43
C LEU A 419 17.06 -15.05 5.26
N TYR A 420 16.71 -16.32 5.54
CA TYR A 420 16.42 -17.32 4.50
C TYR A 420 15.24 -16.87 3.63
N SER A 421 14.15 -16.42 4.26
CA SER A 421 12.98 -15.95 3.53
C SER A 421 13.29 -14.77 2.62
N VAL A 422 14.06 -13.79 3.09
CA VAL A 422 14.49 -12.64 2.30
C VAL A 422 15.35 -13.09 1.10
N GLY A 423 16.41 -13.84 1.38
CA GLY A 423 17.36 -14.24 0.35
C GLY A 423 16.72 -15.11 -0.73
N LEU A 424 16.00 -16.15 -0.33
CA LEU A 424 15.38 -17.10 -1.25
C LEU A 424 14.20 -16.49 -2.02
N SER A 425 13.36 -15.68 -1.37
CA SER A 425 12.25 -15.00 -2.07
C SER A 425 12.74 -14.02 -3.13
N LEU A 426 13.79 -13.27 -2.86
CA LEU A 426 14.41 -12.39 -3.84
C LEU A 426 15.08 -13.17 -4.97
N LEU A 427 15.74 -14.29 -4.66
CA LEU A 427 16.38 -15.16 -5.65
C LEU A 427 15.37 -15.68 -6.68
N ILE A 428 14.13 -15.93 -6.27
CA ILE A 428 13.05 -16.39 -7.16
C ILE A 428 12.38 -15.19 -7.86
N ALA A 429 11.97 -14.18 -7.10
CA ALA A 429 11.14 -13.09 -7.61
C ALA A 429 11.88 -12.13 -8.55
N LEU A 430 13.17 -11.83 -8.29
CA LEU A 430 13.93 -10.89 -9.11
C LEU A 430 14.15 -11.36 -10.53
N PRO A 431 14.66 -12.58 -10.81
CA PRO A 431 14.83 -13.04 -12.18
C PRO A 431 13.52 -13.05 -12.96
N VAL A 432 12.45 -13.62 -12.36
CA VAL A 432 11.13 -13.71 -13.00
C VAL A 432 10.55 -12.32 -13.27
N GLY A 433 10.59 -11.42 -12.30
CA GLY A 433 10.06 -10.07 -12.42
C GLY A 433 10.82 -9.20 -13.41
N ILE A 434 12.16 -9.21 -13.37
CA ILE A 434 13.01 -8.46 -14.31
C ILE A 434 12.83 -8.96 -15.74
N MET A 435 12.83 -10.28 -15.95
CA MET A 435 12.61 -10.88 -17.27
C MET A 435 11.23 -10.53 -17.83
N THR A 436 10.19 -10.54 -16.97
CA THR A 436 8.84 -10.13 -17.34
C THR A 436 8.80 -8.66 -17.76
N ALA A 437 9.45 -7.76 -17.00
CA ALA A 437 9.53 -6.34 -17.34
C ALA A 437 10.26 -6.08 -18.66
N ILE A 438 11.37 -6.80 -18.91
CA ILE A 438 12.09 -6.75 -20.19
C ILE A 438 11.17 -7.21 -21.34
N PHE A 439 10.45 -8.32 -21.16
CA PHE A 439 9.50 -8.78 -22.16
C PHE A 439 8.44 -7.72 -22.49
N LEU A 440 7.82 -7.14 -21.47
CA LEU A 440 6.75 -6.14 -21.61
C LEU A 440 7.22 -4.83 -22.24
N ASN A 441 8.48 -4.42 -21.99
CA ASN A 441 9.01 -3.16 -22.49
C ASN A 441 9.72 -3.29 -23.84
N GLU A 442 10.54 -4.32 -24.01
CA GLU A 442 11.44 -4.44 -25.15
C GLU A 442 10.89 -5.30 -26.29
N TYR A 443 10.11 -6.35 -25.99
CA TYR A 443 9.68 -7.33 -27.01
C TYR A 443 8.24 -7.16 -27.47
N THR A 444 7.46 -6.28 -26.82
CA THR A 444 6.02 -6.17 -27.09
C THR A 444 5.60 -4.78 -27.51
N LYS A 445 4.57 -4.69 -28.35
CA LYS A 445 3.91 -3.43 -28.68
C LYS A 445 2.86 -3.12 -27.63
N LYS A 446 2.76 -1.87 -27.19
CA LYS A 446 1.77 -1.40 -26.18
C LYS A 446 0.30 -1.68 -26.56
N THR A 447 0.01 -1.85 -27.84
CA THR A 447 -1.33 -2.09 -28.40
C THR A 447 -1.76 -3.56 -28.37
N ASN A 448 -0.85 -4.50 -28.10
CA ASN A 448 -1.17 -5.92 -28.11
C ASN A 448 -2.09 -6.29 -26.95
N PHE A 449 -3.16 -7.04 -27.24
CA PHE A 449 -4.15 -7.51 -26.25
C PHE A 449 -3.51 -8.33 -25.13
N PHE A 450 -2.61 -9.27 -25.44
CA PHE A 450 -1.92 -10.09 -24.44
C PHE A 450 -1.07 -9.26 -23.48
N VAL A 451 -0.38 -8.24 -24.00
CA VAL A 451 0.41 -7.33 -23.18
C VAL A 451 -0.46 -6.53 -22.23
N ARG A 452 -1.61 -6.09 -22.70
CA ARG A 452 -2.59 -5.39 -21.86
C ARG A 452 -3.14 -6.32 -20.77
N ALA A 453 -3.45 -7.57 -21.12
CA ALA A 453 -3.90 -8.58 -20.17
C ALA A 453 -2.84 -8.85 -19.08
N ILE A 454 -1.56 -9.03 -19.46
CA ILE A 454 -0.47 -9.23 -18.50
C ILE A 454 -0.33 -8.03 -17.56
N ARG A 455 -0.34 -6.80 -18.08
CA ARG A 455 -0.26 -5.60 -17.24
C ARG A 455 -1.45 -5.49 -16.28
N THR A 456 -2.67 -5.75 -16.78
CA THR A 456 -3.87 -5.76 -15.95
C THR A 456 -3.76 -6.83 -14.85
N ALA A 457 -3.27 -8.02 -15.17
CA ALA A 457 -3.05 -9.08 -14.20
C ALA A 457 -2.06 -8.65 -13.10
N ILE A 458 -0.92 -8.04 -13.48
CA ILE A 458 0.07 -7.51 -12.55
C ILE A 458 -0.53 -6.38 -11.68
N ASP A 459 -1.34 -5.50 -12.28
CA ASP A 459 -2.03 -4.43 -11.55
C ASP A 459 -3.03 -4.97 -10.54
N VAL A 460 -3.77 -6.00 -10.89
CA VAL A 460 -4.69 -6.72 -10.01
C VAL A 460 -3.93 -7.37 -8.86
N LEU A 461 -2.84 -8.08 -9.16
CA LEU A 461 -2.01 -8.75 -8.15
C LEU A 461 -1.43 -7.75 -7.13
N SER A 462 -1.05 -6.56 -7.57
CA SER A 462 -0.51 -5.52 -6.68
C SER A 462 -1.52 -5.02 -5.63
N GLY A 463 -2.82 -5.22 -5.87
CA GLY A 463 -3.90 -4.86 -4.97
C GLY A 463 -4.36 -5.99 -4.04
N VAL A 464 -3.86 -7.21 -4.23
CA VAL A 464 -4.25 -8.37 -3.40
C VAL A 464 -3.68 -8.21 -1.99
N PRO A 465 -4.49 -8.30 -0.91
CA PRO A 465 -4.02 -8.30 0.47
C PRO A 465 -3.07 -9.46 0.77
N SER A 466 -2.08 -9.23 1.63
CA SER A 466 -1.05 -10.24 1.95
C SER A 466 -1.62 -11.53 2.54
N ILE A 467 -2.70 -11.45 3.32
CA ILE A 467 -3.38 -12.60 3.90
C ILE A 467 -3.93 -13.55 2.82
N VAL A 468 -4.39 -13.02 1.69
CA VAL A 468 -4.93 -13.82 0.58
C VAL A 468 -3.82 -14.65 -0.07
N TYR A 469 -2.61 -14.09 -0.18
CA TYR A 469 -1.43 -14.88 -0.59
C TYR A 469 -1.12 -15.99 0.42
N GLY A 470 -1.23 -15.67 1.72
CA GLY A 470 -1.06 -16.67 2.79
C GLY A 470 -2.02 -17.84 2.67
N LEU A 471 -3.32 -17.56 2.46
CA LEU A 471 -4.33 -18.59 2.20
C LEU A 471 -4.01 -19.45 0.98
N PHE A 472 -3.67 -18.79 -0.13
CA PHE A 472 -3.28 -19.51 -1.34
C PHE A 472 -2.04 -20.40 -1.11
N GLY A 473 -1.03 -19.87 -0.42
CA GLY A 473 0.20 -20.61 -0.11
C GLY A 473 -0.04 -21.80 0.83
N MET A 474 -0.88 -21.63 1.86
CA MET A 474 -1.28 -22.69 2.79
C MET A 474 -1.94 -23.86 2.04
N ILE A 475 -2.86 -23.54 1.14
CA ILE A 475 -3.63 -24.58 0.45
C ILE A 475 -2.85 -25.22 -0.70
N THR A 476 -1.90 -24.48 -1.31
CA THR A 476 -1.19 -24.93 -2.52
C THR A 476 0.24 -25.39 -2.23
N PHE A 477 1.05 -24.53 -1.61
CA PHE A 477 2.48 -24.79 -1.46
C PHE A 477 2.80 -25.65 -0.23
N VAL A 478 2.03 -25.51 0.85
CA VAL A 478 2.24 -26.35 2.06
C VAL A 478 2.05 -27.82 1.75
N PRO A 479 0.95 -28.27 1.13
CA PRO A 479 0.81 -29.68 0.75
C PRO A 479 1.79 -30.12 -0.33
N LEU A 480 2.14 -29.22 -1.28
CA LEU A 480 3.05 -29.53 -2.37
C LEU A 480 4.46 -29.89 -1.87
N PHE A 481 4.97 -29.17 -0.88
CA PHE A 481 6.31 -29.39 -0.33
C PHE A 481 6.32 -30.21 0.96
N GLY A 482 5.28 -30.05 1.80
CA GLY A 482 5.15 -30.77 3.08
C GLY A 482 4.77 -32.26 2.97
N GLY A 483 4.45 -32.71 1.77
CA GLY A 483 4.08 -34.10 1.50
C GLY A 483 2.81 -34.56 2.25
N SER A 484 2.77 -35.82 2.65
CA SER A 484 1.60 -36.44 3.31
C SER A 484 1.22 -35.83 4.67
N SER A 485 2.16 -35.19 5.36
CA SER A 485 1.91 -34.51 6.64
C SER A 485 1.38 -33.10 6.50
N ALA A 486 1.38 -32.51 5.30
CA ALA A 486 0.97 -31.13 5.00
C ALA A 486 1.51 -30.12 6.05
N ALA A 487 2.73 -30.33 6.55
CA ALA A 487 3.33 -29.52 7.57
C ALA A 487 3.82 -28.18 6.99
N ASN A 488 3.64 -27.12 7.76
CA ASN A 488 4.20 -25.80 7.42
C ASN A 488 5.71 -25.90 7.19
N ASN A 489 6.20 -25.22 6.14
CA ASN A 489 7.60 -25.27 5.77
C ASN A 489 8.09 -23.95 5.19
N VAL A 490 9.41 -23.69 5.32
CA VAL A 490 10.02 -22.43 4.88
C VAL A 490 9.87 -22.23 3.37
N LEU A 491 9.99 -23.29 2.59
CA LEU A 491 9.93 -23.21 1.12
C LEU A 491 8.54 -22.77 0.63
N ALA A 492 7.46 -23.23 1.28
CA ALA A 492 6.09 -22.80 0.99
C ALA A 492 5.94 -21.28 1.24
N GLY A 493 6.48 -20.77 2.35
CA GLY A 493 6.49 -19.33 2.65
C GLY A 493 7.29 -18.52 1.63
N VAL A 494 8.47 -19.00 1.28
CA VAL A 494 9.33 -18.38 0.26
C VAL A 494 8.62 -18.28 -1.10
N CYS A 495 8.00 -19.37 -1.58
CA CYS A 495 7.25 -19.35 -2.84
C CYS A 495 6.06 -18.40 -2.80
N THR A 496 5.32 -18.40 -1.68
CA THR A 496 4.16 -17.51 -1.47
C THR A 496 4.57 -16.04 -1.55
N VAL A 497 5.60 -15.66 -0.80
CA VAL A 497 6.07 -14.27 -0.78
C VAL A 497 6.75 -13.90 -2.09
N SER A 498 7.44 -14.83 -2.76
CA SER A 498 7.98 -14.58 -4.11
C SER A 498 6.90 -14.17 -5.10
N MET A 499 5.73 -14.84 -5.09
CA MET A 499 4.59 -14.45 -5.94
C MET A 499 4.07 -13.05 -5.57
N MET A 500 4.00 -12.73 -4.28
CA MET A 500 3.55 -11.42 -3.79
C MET A 500 4.51 -10.29 -4.22
N LEU A 501 5.81 -10.58 -4.39
CA LEU A 501 6.80 -9.59 -4.83
C LEU A 501 6.75 -9.32 -6.33
N LEU A 502 6.30 -10.27 -7.16
CA LEU A 502 6.31 -10.14 -8.62
C LEU A 502 5.74 -8.82 -9.14
N PRO A 503 4.56 -8.35 -8.71
CA PRO A 503 4.00 -7.08 -9.19
C PRO A 503 4.92 -5.89 -8.92
N THR A 504 5.51 -5.84 -7.73
CA THR A 504 6.41 -4.75 -7.31
C THR A 504 7.68 -4.73 -8.16
N VAL A 505 8.32 -5.90 -8.33
CA VAL A 505 9.55 -6.04 -9.12
C VAL A 505 9.30 -5.72 -10.60
N VAL A 506 8.23 -6.28 -11.19
CA VAL A 506 7.88 -6.04 -12.60
C VAL A 506 7.61 -4.56 -12.85
N ARG A 507 6.76 -3.93 -12.03
CA ARG A 507 6.35 -2.53 -12.22
C ARG A 507 7.53 -1.57 -12.08
N SER A 508 8.31 -1.68 -11.00
CA SER A 508 9.47 -0.81 -10.77
C SER A 508 10.56 -1.00 -11.83
N THR A 509 10.76 -2.25 -12.28
CA THR A 509 11.72 -2.54 -13.38
C THR A 509 11.19 -1.98 -14.71
N GLU A 510 9.91 -2.15 -15.04
CA GLU A 510 9.31 -1.60 -16.27
C GLU A 510 9.41 -0.07 -16.30
N GLU A 511 9.15 0.61 -15.17
CA GLU A 511 9.30 2.08 -15.05
C GLU A 511 10.75 2.49 -15.25
N SER A 512 11.71 1.74 -14.69
CA SER A 512 13.14 1.99 -14.85
C SER A 512 13.60 1.81 -16.29
N LEU A 513 13.11 0.77 -16.98
CA LEU A 513 13.41 0.54 -18.40
C LEU A 513 12.81 1.63 -19.30
N LYS A 514 11.62 2.14 -18.98
CA LYS A 514 10.97 3.25 -19.70
C LYS A 514 11.68 4.58 -19.51
N ALA A 515 12.38 4.78 -18.40
CA ALA A 515 13.15 6.00 -18.13
C ALA A 515 14.44 6.08 -18.97
N VAL A 516 14.91 4.96 -19.56
CA VAL A 516 16.07 4.95 -20.46
C VAL A 516 15.71 5.61 -21.79
N PRO A 517 16.43 6.66 -22.24
CA PRO A 517 16.15 7.34 -23.50
C PRO A 517 16.22 6.40 -24.72
N ASP A 518 15.29 6.55 -25.67
CA ASP A 518 15.25 5.72 -26.89
C ASP A 518 16.47 5.94 -27.78
N SER A 519 17.09 7.14 -27.74
CA SER A 519 18.34 7.44 -28.45
C SER A 519 19.49 6.48 -28.13
N LEU A 520 19.56 5.93 -26.90
CA LEU A 520 20.56 4.93 -26.54
C LEU A 520 20.30 3.58 -27.25
N ARG A 521 19.03 3.24 -27.41
CA ARG A 521 18.63 2.02 -28.16
C ARG A 521 18.93 2.17 -29.64
N GLU A 522 18.53 3.30 -30.22
CA GLU A 522 18.75 3.62 -31.64
C GLU A 522 20.23 3.71 -31.97
N GLY A 523 21.04 4.36 -31.13
CA GLY A 523 22.50 4.40 -31.28
C GLY A 523 23.15 3.03 -31.26
N SER A 524 22.72 2.13 -30.35
CA SER A 524 23.22 0.75 -30.31
C SER A 524 22.83 -0.02 -31.56
N PHE A 525 21.61 0.10 -32.05
CA PHE A 525 21.18 -0.54 -33.31
C PHE A 525 21.89 0.05 -34.53
N GLY A 526 22.12 1.37 -34.54
CA GLY A 526 22.88 2.03 -35.61
C GLY A 526 24.32 1.54 -35.73
N LEU A 527 24.93 1.11 -34.63
CA LEU A 527 26.24 0.46 -34.57
C LEU A 527 26.19 -1.04 -34.93
N GLY A 528 25.03 -1.57 -35.35
CA GLY A 528 24.88 -2.97 -35.77
C GLY A 528 24.66 -3.95 -34.60
N ALA A 529 24.43 -3.51 -33.39
CA ALA A 529 24.19 -4.41 -32.26
C ALA A 529 22.83 -5.09 -32.39
N GLY A 530 22.76 -6.38 -32.06
CA GLY A 530 21.51 -7.12 -31.97
C GLY A 530 20.72 -6.74 -30.72
N LYS A 531 19.42 -7.04 -30.73
CA LYS A 531 18.49 -6.64 -29.66
C LYS A 531 18.89 -7.14 -28.27
N LEU A 532 19.27 -8.40 -28.13
CA LEU A 532 19.77 -8.95 -26.86
C LEU A 532 21.01 -8.20 -26.36
N HIS A 533 21.95 -7.90 -27.25
CA HIS A 533 23.16 -7.16 -26.91
C HIS A 533 22.80 -5.76 -26.39
N THR A 534 21.91 -5.06 -27.09
CA THR A 534 21.41 -3.74 -26.67
C THR A 534 20.74 -3.80 -25.30
N ILE A 535 19.89 -4.82 -25.05
CA ILE A 535 19.23 -4.98 -23.75
C ILE A 535 20.25 -5.17 -22.62
N PHE A 536 21.17 -6.13 -22.75
CA PHE A 536 22.09 -6.48 -21.65
C PHE A 536 23.27 -5.52 -21.49
N LYS A 537 23.72 -4.86 -22.55
CA LYS A 537 24.91 -4.00 -22.50
C LYS A 537 24.61 -2.51 -22.45
N VAL A 538 23.41 -2.07 -22.85
CA VAL A 538 23.03 -0.66 -22.90
C VAL A 538 21.83 -0.37 -21.98
N VAL A 539 20.69 -1.03 -22.24
CA VAL A 539 19.44 -0.69 -21.57
C VAL A 539 19.44 -1.10 -20.09
N LEU A 540 19.80 -2.35 -19.82
CA LEU A 540 19.80 -2.90 -18.46
C LEU A 540 20.79 -2.17 -17.52
N PRO A 541 22.06 -1.93 -17.93
CA PRO A 541 22.98 -1.14 -17.12
C PRO A 541 22.47 0.30 -16.86
N SER A 542 21.84 0.94 -17.85
CA SER A 542 21.27 2.29 -17.70
C SER A 542 20.06 2.31 -16.78
N ALA A 543 19.28 1.21 -16.71
CA ALA A 543 18.12 1.06 -15.82
C ALA A 543 18.49 0.56 -14.42
N MET A 544 19.74 0.15 -14.19
CA MET A 544 20.18 -0.46 -12.90
C MET A 544 19.85 0.36 -11.65
N PRO A 545 19.95 1.70 -11.63
CA PRO A 545 19.60 2.47 -10.44
C PRO A 545 18.16 2.25 -9.99
N GLY A 546 17.23 2.21 -10.93
CA GLY A 546 15.82 1.96 -10.62
C GLY A 546 15.52 0.49 -10.29
N ILE A 547 16.22 -0.46 -10.93
CA ILE A 547 16.10 -1.89 -10.60
C ILE A 547 16.61 -2.15 -9.18
N LEU A 548 17.71 -1.54 -8.77
CA LEU A 548 18.22 -1.64 -7.39
C LEU A 548 17.23 -1.07 -6.38
N SER A 549 16.55 0.03 -6.72
CA SER A 549 15.46 0.56 -5.88
C SER A 549 14.32 -0.45 -5.72
N ALA A 550 13.97 -1.18 -6.79
CA ALA A 550 12.98 -2.27 -6.73
C ALA A 550 13.43 -3.41 -5.80
N VAL A 551 14.71 -3.77 -5.82
CA VAL A 551 15.28 -4.79 -4.91
C VAL A 551 15.16 -4.36 -3.45
N ILE A 552 15.56 -3.12 -3.13
CA ILE A 552 15.49 -2.56 -1.78
C ILE A 552 14.04 -2.57 -1.27
N LEU A 553 13.12 -2.10 -2.10
CA LEU A 553 11.70 -2.06 -1.76
C LEU A 553 11.12 -3.46 -1.50
N SER A 554 11.50 -4.43 -2.34
CA SER A 554 11.09 -5.83 -2.21
C SER A 554 11.68 -6.48 -0.95
N MET A 555 12.93 -6.21 -0.62
CA MET A 555 13.59 -6.70 0.58
C MET A 555 12.87 -6.21 1.85
N GLY A 556 12.62 -4.90 1.95
CA GLY A 556 11.88 -4.32 3.07
C GLY A 556 10.48 -4.93 3.21
N ARG A 557 9.82 -5.23 2.08
CA ARG A 557 8.50 -5.86 2.09
C ARG A 557 8.54 -7.29 2.64
N VAL A 558 9.49 -8.13 2.24
CA VAL A 558 9.62 -9.50 2.77
C VAL A 558 9.81 -9.51 4.28
N ILE A 559 10.72 -8.66 4.79
CA ILE A 559 11.02 -8.59 6.23
C ILE A 559 9.79 -8.15 7.03
N SER A 560 8.97 -7.28 6.44
CA SER A 560 7.78 -6.72 7.08
C SER A 560 6.58 -7.65 7.09
N GLU A 561 6.59 -8.68 6.24
CA GLU A 561 5.44 -9.57 6.11
C GLU A 561 5.38 -10.59 7.25
N SER A 562 4.18 -10.74 7.78
CA SER A 562 3.88 -11.72 8.83
C SER A 562 2.69 -12.61 8.46
N ALA A 563 1.61 -12.04 7.90
CA ALA A 563 0.40 -12.79 7.60
C ALA A 563 0.60 -13.97 6.62
N PRO A 564 1.32 -13.85 5.49
CA PRO A 564 1.62 -14.98 4.63
C PRO A 564 2.45 -16.06 5.33
N PHE A 565 3.44 -15.64 6.12
CA PHE A 565 4.34 -16.56 6.81
C PHE A 565 3.65 -17.34 7.93
N LEU A 566 2.71 -16.71 8.62
CA LEU A 566 1.93 -17.34 9.68
C LEU A 566 1.28 -18.66 9.21
N TYR A 567 0.75 -18.67 7.99
CA TYR A 567 0.04 -19.84 7.44
C TYR A 567 0.92 -20.80 6.65
N THR A 568 2.05 -20.35 6.16
CA THR A 568 2.89 -21.17 5.27
C THR A 568 4.13 -21.71 5.96
N MET A 569 4.71 -20.94 6.87
CA MET A 569 5.94 -21.31 7.56
C MET A 569 5.69 -21.75 9.02
N GLY A 570 4.59 -21.30 9.60
CA GLY A 570 4.22 -21.58 10.98
C GLY A 570 4.33 -20.37 11.90
N SER A 571 3.66 -20.49 13.06
CA SER A 571 3.54 -19.43 14.06
C SER A 571 4.53 -19.55 15.22
N VAL A 572 5.08 -20.74 15.46
CA VAL A 572 5.91 -21.04 16.63
C VAL A 572 7.39 -20.88 16.29
N ILE A 573 8.14 -20.32 17.23
CA ILE A 573 9.61 -20.31 17.16
C ILE A 573 10.06 -21.78 17.32
N ALA A 574 10.71 -22.32 16.29
CA ALA A 574 11.18 -23.69 16.21
C ALA A 574 12.71 -23.72 15.98
N PRO A 575 13.39 -24.82 16.20
CA PRO A 575 14.82 -24.92 15.87
C PRO A 575 15.11 -24.51 14.42
N ILE A 576 16.33 -24.03 14.17
CA ILE A 576 16.74 -23.63 12.81
C ILE A 576 16.51 -24.80 11.84
N PRO A 577 15.70 -24.59 10.78
CA PRO A 577 15.35 -25.66 9.85
C PRO A 577 16.58 -26.15 9.09
N LYS A 578 16.86 -27.45 9.20
CA LYS A 578 17.90 -28.13 8.41
C LYS A 578 17.42 -28.46 7.01
N ASP A 579 16.14 -28.76 6.88
CA ASP A 579 15.46 -28.99 5.60
C ASP A 579 14.31 -27.98 5.45
N ILE A 580 14.53 -26.97 4.65
CA ILE A 580 13.57 -25.88 4.41
C ILE A 580 12.29 -26.33 3.69
N SER A 581 12.31 -27.52 3.07
CA SER A 581 11.14 -28.08 2.38
C SER A 581 10.19 -28.84 3.31
N LYS A 582 10.70 -29.30 4.47
CA LYS A 582 9.93 -30.11 5.42
C LYS A 582 9.73 -29.47 6.78
N GLN A 583 10.54 -28.50 7.12
CA GLN A 583 10.53 -27.85 8.42
C GLN A 583 10.09 -26.39 8.28
N GLY A 584 9.24 -25.96 9.19
CA GLY A 584 8.80 -24.57 9.32
C GLY A 584 9.53 -23.85 10.43
N GLY A 585 9.11 -22.63 10.69
CA GLY A 585 9.57 -21.79 11.77
C GLY A 585 9.07 -20.36 11.63
N ALA A 586 8.82 -19.68 12.74
CA ALA A 586 8.36 -18.31 12.73
C ALA A 586 9.44 -17.35 12.18
N SER A 587 9.04 -16.40 11.33
CA SER A 587 9.88 -15.24 11.04
C SER A 587 9.90 -14.29 12.24
N LEU A 588 10.84 -13.34 12.30
CA LEU A 588 10.91 -12.33 13.38
C LEU A 588 9.60 -11.54 13.51
N ALA A 589 8.94 -11.21 12.40
CA ALA A 589 7.67 -10.50 12.43
C ALA A 589 6.54 -11.36 13.02
N VAL A 590 6.53 -12.66 12.73
CA VAL A 590 5.59 -13.62 13.33
C VAL A 590 5.91 -13.87 14.80
N ALA A 591 7.20 -14.02 15.14
CA ALA A 591 7.66 -14.18 16.52
C ALA A 591 7.25 -12.98 17.41
N LEU A 592 7.43 -11.76 16.90
CA LEU A 592 6.98 -10.56 17.61
C LEU A 592 5.46 -10.57 17.87
N TYR A 593 4.68 -10.98 16.87
CA TYR A 593 3.23 -11.11 17.01
C TYR A 593 2.86 -12.10 18.12
N GLN A 594 3.47 -13.27 18.14
CA GLN A 594 3.20 -14.29 19.14
C GLN A 594 3.60 -13.85 20.56
N LEU A 595 4.82 -13.34 20.71
CA LEU A 595 5.31 -12.88 22.01
C LEU A 595 4.46 -11.72 22.59
N SER A 596 3.89 -10.88 21.70
CA SER A 596 3.05 -9.75 22.12
C SER A 596 1.61 -10.14 22.45
N GLY A 597 1.11 -11.27 21.90
CA GLY A 597 -0.27 -11.73 22.09
C GLY A 597 -0.53 -12.36 23.45
N GLU A 598 0.47 -13.02 24.02
CA GLU A 598 0.33 -13.78 25.25
C GLU A 598 0.50 -12.95 26.53
N GLY A 599 1.05 -11.73 26.41
CA GLY A 599 1.26 -10.83 27.56
C GLY A 599 2.38 -11.24 28.55
N TRP A 600 2.74 -12.51 28.58
CA TRP A 600 3.79 -13.05 29.48
C TRP A 600 5.21 -12.69 29.05
N TYR A 601 5.45 -12.47 27.78
CA TYR A 601 6.77 -12.27 27.16
C TYR A 601 6.97 -10.86 26.62
N MET A 602 6.42 -9.83 27.29
CA MET A 602 6.42 -8.46 26.79
C MET A 602 7.82 -7.87 26.67
N ASP A 603 8.73 -8.17 27.60
CA ASP A 603 10.11 -7.69 27.55
C ASP A 603 10.88 -8.30 26.36
N GLN A 604 10.65 -9.59 26.09
CA GLN A 604 11.17 -10.28 24.91
C GLN A 604 10.57 -9.72 23.63
N ALA A 605 9.29 -9.37 23.63
CA ALA A 605 8.62 -8.73 22.50
C ALA A 605 9.23 -7.34 22.20
N TYR A 606 9.48 -6.49 23.21
CA TYR A 606 10.20 -5.23 23.03
C TYR A 606 11.59 -5.44 22.43
N ALA A 607 12.34 -6.40 22.95
CA ALA A 607 13.66 -6.75 22.46
C ALA A 607 13.62 -7.25 21.01
N THR A 608 12.66 -8.14 20.69
CA THR A 608 12.44 -8.65 19.33
C THR A 608 12.08 -7.54 18.35
N ALA A 609 11.25 -6.58 18.76
CA ALA A 609 10.90 -5.41 17.95
C ALA A 609 12.14 -4.54 17.65
N VAL A 610 13.04 -4.32 18.65
CA VAL A 610 14.32 -3.61 18.42
C VAL A 610 15.17 -4.36 17.41
N VAL A 611 15.36 -5.68 17.58
CA VAL A 611 16.15 -6.50 16.65
C VAL A 611 15.58 -6.45 15.24
N LEU A 612 14.25 -6.56 15.11
CA LEU A 612 13.56 -6.49 13.81
C LEU A 612 13.79 -5.14 13.13
N ILE A 613 13.63 -4.02 13.85
CA ILE A 613 13.89 -2.67 13.31
C ILE A 613 15.36 -2.54 12.90
N VAL A 614 16.30 -2.99 13.72
CA VAL A 614 17.74 -2.93 13.42
C VAL A 614 18.09 -3.73 12.16
N ILE A 615 17.53 -4.94 12.01
CA ILE A 615 17.75 -5.78 10.81
C ILE A 615 17.18 -5.09 9.57
N VAL A 616 15.97 -4.53 9.63
CA VAL A 616 15.36 -3.78 8.52
C VAL A 616 16.26 -2.60 8.11
N LEU A 617 16.73 -1.82 9.09
CA LEU A 617 17.60 -0.67 8.84
C LEU A 617 18.96 -1.09 8.27
N ALA A 618 19.57 -2.13 8.83
CA ALA A 618 20.87 -2.63 8.38
C ALA A 618 20.80 -3.17 6.94
N LEU A 619 19.78 -3.95 6.62
CA LEU A 619 19.60 -4.50 5.28
C LEU A 619 19.28 -3.40 4.24
N ASN A 620 18.42 -2.44 4.58
CA ASN A 620 18.14 -1.30 3.71
C ASN A 620 19.40 -0.46 3.46
N LEU A 621 20.17 -0.15 4.52
CA LEU A 621 21.42 0.58 4.39
C LEU A 621 22.45 -0.18 3.55
N ALA A 622 22.62 -1.49 3.79
CA ALA A 622 23.50 -2.34 3.00
C ALA A 622 23.12 -2.32 1.51
N ALA A 623 21.83 -2.44 1.22
CA ALA A 623 21.33 -2.39 -0.15
C ALA A 623 21.53 -1.01 -0.80
N GLU A 624 21.31 0.10 -0.09
CA GLU A 624 21.60 1.47 -0.56
C GLU A 624 23.08 1.67 -0.85
N LEU A 625 23.97 1.18 0.03
CA LEU A 625 25.41 1.27 -0.17
C LEU A 625 25.88 0.43 -1.37
N CYS A 626 25.33 -0.78 -1.54
CA CYS A 626 25.57 -1.61 -2.73
C CYS A 626 25.09 -0.91 -4.01
N ALA A 627 23.89 -0.32 -3.99
CA ALA A 627 23.35 0.44 -5.10
C ALA A 627 24.21 1.66 -5.45
N ALA A 628 24.67 2.42 -4.45
CA ALA A 628 25.55 3.58 -4.64
C ALA A 628 26.90 3.19 -5.25
N LYS A 629 27.53 2.09 -4.76
CA LYS A 629 28.79 1.57 -5.31
C LYS A 629 28.62 1.10 -6.75
N LEU A 630 27.52 0.39 -7.06
CA LEU A 630 27.25 -0.12 -8.40
C LEU A 630 26.99 1.03 -9.38
N ASN A 631 26.19 2.03 -8.97
CA ASN A 631 25.92 3.23 -9.76
C ASN A 631 27.21 4.01 -10.04
N LYS A 632 28.13 4.14 -9.07
CA LYS A 632 29.44 4.78 -9.27
C LYS A 632 30.30 3.99 -10.26
N LYS A 633 30.24 2.66 -10.25
CA LYS A 633 31.00 1.79 -11.16
C LYS A 633 30.42 1.80 -12.58
N LEU A 634 29.08 1.86 -12.73
CA LEU A 634 28.38 1.86 -14.01
C LEU A 634 28.25 3.27 -14.60
N GLY A 635 28.12 4.31 -13.78
CA GLY A 635 27.98 5.74 -14.17
C GLY A 635 29.28 6.53 -14.07
N GLY A 636 30.41 5.90 -13.91
CA GLY A 636 31.70 6.54 -13.79
C GLY A 636 32.07 7.32 -15.03
N ASN A 637 31.73 8.60 -15.04
CA ASN A 637 32.23 9.76 -15.77
C ASN A 637 31.14 10.68 -16.38
N ALA A 638 29.88 10.58 -15.99
CA ALA A 638 28.87 11.56 -16.44
C ALA A 638 28.92 12.90 -15.65
N ASN A 639 29.74 13.03 -14.63
CA ASN A 639 30.03 14.31 -13.95
C ASN A 639 31.52 14.70 -14.15
N GLY A 640 31.92 14.79 -15.42
CA GLY A 640 33.04 15.64 -15.79
C GLY A 640 32.65 17.09 -15.53
N LYS A 641 33.41 17.68 -14.62
CA LYS A 641 33.52 19.12 -14.31
C LYS A 641 32.60 20.06 -15.15
N LYS A 642 31.57 20.63 -14.54
CA LYS A 642 31.09 21.97 -14.80
C LYS A 642 31.06 22.75 -13.49
#